data_5aad90fa92964312cd6695e4987f39d0
#
_entry.id   5aad90fa92964312cd6695e4987f39d0
#
_cell.length_a   1.000
_cell.length_b   1.000
_cell.length_c   1.000
_cell.angle_alpha   90.00
_cell.angle_beta   90.00
_cell.angle_gamma   90.00
#
_symmetry.space_group_name_H-M   'P 1'
#
loop_
_entity.id
_entity.type
_entity.pdbx_description
1 polymer ?
#
loop_
_entity_poly.entity_id
_entity_poly.type
_entity_poly.pdbx_seq_one_letter_code
_entity_poly.pdbx_strand_id
1 'polypeptide(L)'
;LMHGRQWSDGLHQAVEAKENVSVKEETQTLATITLQNFFKLYDQIAGMTGTAATEAEEFMNIYKLEVVVIPTNEPCVREDQEDVIYKTMREKFNAIVEEINSASTSGRPVLVGTVSIEKNEALSNALKERYGKEYAHEVLNAKNHAREAEIVAKAGQQHESRDGQMRGNVTIATNMAGRGTDIKLGPGVAEVGGLHVLGTERHEARRIDNQLRGRCGRQGDAGSSQFFLSFDDELLKVFAPEWTVKALSWIGWEEGQPIYHSRISKGIAKAQKKVEERNFEIRKSLLEYDEVMDYQRKIFYSRRRKILAGKGLKNIIEEMIDRVITNNCNTILGSGYSLRCIVEWARTNFSVDTKPSDVAGAEAAEIEKLIKEQAKDHIANEISLSMGEYLEDYSDRQSWDVGGLCKWAMSAFKVNLSPAKVKQQEPDEIEEQLISAAAEQIDKKDCSQLAEFLKEDFAIRTLVEWAGAKFDIKLDVVELASLNAAQIRQQVSEKAAAKYKQREIEYPVEFAMNMVYGPQGANVYAFQTLAEWANRKYNAGLSAEQIQNVKPRLLYEQLRQLSESFNNGKLDQELSEKITHLNTAELVKWANERFEASLSEGDLAGEAERKERLSEAAREFLRAELSDLEKYVLLQIYDSTWKDHLYSMDHLKSNIHFRAFAEKDPKIEYKREGFRMFNEMLEAIEDRVSDIIFKVHLEAGARARSVWNVSQTVHDEVGQFAMAERQRAAAQAPQGEQKVKQIKLEQPKVGRNDLCPCGSGKKYKKCHGKNA
;
A
#
# COMPACT_ATOMS: atom_id res chain seq x y z
N LEU A 1 -18.54 18.92 -0.45
CA LEU A 1 -17.32 18.09 -0.31
C LEU A 1 -16.39 18.35 -1.47
N MET A 2 -15.11 18.56 -1.19
CA MET A 2 -14.10 18.79 -2.23
C MET A 2 -13.94 17.54 -3.09
N HIS A 3 -13.90 17.69 -4.42
CA HIS A 3 -13.65 16.60 -5.35
C HIS A 3 -12.31 15.89 -5.02
N GLY A 4 -12.33 14.57 -4.89
CA GLY A 4 -11.14 13.76 -4.64
C GLY A 4 -10.65 13.70 -3.20
N ARG A 5 -11.34 14.33 -2.22
CA ARG A 5 -11.05 14.19 -0.79
C ARG A 5 -12.17 13.42 -0.11
N GLN A 6 -11.82 12.34 0.55
CA GLN A 6 -12.74 11.50 1.33
C GLN A 6 -12.15 11.29 2.73
N TRP A 7 -13.02 11.21 3.74
CA TRP A 7 -12.63 10.72 5.05
C TRP A 7 -12.58 9.19 5.02
N SER A 8 -11.66 8.61 5.74
CA SER A 8 -11.52 7.17 5.91
C SER A 8 -12.50 6.59 6.94
N ASP A 9 -12.48 5.27 7.07
CA ASP A 9 -13.13 4.51 8.13
C ASP A 9 -14.66 4.70 8.21
N GLY A 10 -15.31 4.80 7.05
CA GLY A 10 -16.75 4.92 6.95
C GLY A 10 -17.33 6.29 7.33
N LEU A 11 -16.53 7.23 7.80
CA LEU A 11 -17.01 8.57 8.20
C LEU A 11 -17.60 9.34 7.01
N HIS A 12 -16.99 9.21 5.83
CA HIS A 12 -17.49 9.86 4.61
C HIS A 12 -18.88 9.36 4.24
N GLN A 13 -19.06 8.04 4.24
CA GLN A 13 -20.33 7.38 3.95
C GLN A 13 -21.39 7.72 5.01
N ALA A 14 -21.00 7.85 6.28
CA ALA A 14 -21.90 8.28 7.35
C ALA A 14 -22.40 9.72 7.14
N VAL A 15 -21.54 10.62 6.67
CA VAL A 15 -21.90 12.01 6.32
C VAL A 15 -22.79 12.03 5.07
N GLU A 16 -22.46 11.27 4.02
CA GLU A 16 -23.28 11.15 2.82
C GLU A 16 -24.69 10.63 3.16
N ALA A 17 -24.80 9.61 4.01
CA ALA A 17 -26.07 9.08 4.47
C ALA A 17 -26.86 10.11 5.30
N LYS A 18 -26.17 10.85 6.18
CA LYS A 18 -26.78 11.91 6.99
C LYS A 18 -27.35 13.04 6.15
N GLU A 19 -26.62 13.45 5.11
CA GLU A 19 -27.00 14.54 4.22
C GLU A 19 -27.91 14.07 3.06
N ASN A 20 -28.38 12.80 3.09
CA ASN A 20 -29.24 12.19 2.06
C ASN A 20 -28.65 12.26 0.64
N VAL A 21 -27.34 12.18 0.51
CA VAL A 21 -26.63 12.04 -0.78
C VAL A 21 -26.41 10.56 -1.03
N SER A 22 -26.26 10.16 -2.31
CA SER A 22 -25.96 8.77 -2.66
C SER A 22 -24.63 8.35 -2.04
N VAL A 23 -24.65 7.29 -1.21
CA VAL A 23 -23.45 6.72 -0.59
C VAL A 23 -22.60 6.07 -1.68
N LYS A 24 -21.33 6.46 -1.77
CA LYS A 24 -20.37 5.91 -2.73
C LYS A 24 -19.55 4.80 -2.07
N GLU A 25 -19.09 3.87 -2.90
CA GLU A 25 -18.17 2.83 -2.45
C GLU A 25 -16.86 3.45 -1.93
N GLU A 26 -16.34 2.89 -0.86
CA GLU A 26 -15.05 3.31 -0.32
C GLU A 26 -13.92 2.73 -1.17
N THR A 27 -13.01 3.58 -1.58
CA THR A 27 -11.79 3.16 -2.28
C THR A 27 -10.67 2.98 -1.28
N GLN A 28 -10.19 1.76 -1.12
CA GLN A 28 -9.03 1.49 -0.28
C GLN A 28 -7.73 1.75 -1.05
N THR A 29 -6.86 2.61 -0.51
CA THR A 29 -5.51 2.80 -1.04
C THR A 29 -4.67 1.58 -0.70
N LEU A 30 -4.29 0.80 -1.72
CA LEU A 30 -3.52 -0.43 -1.54
C LEU A 30 -2.01 -0.17 -1.48
N ALA A 31 -1.52 0.85 -2.17
CA ALA A 31 -0.11 1.19 -2.23
C ALA A 31 0.09 2.66 -2.57
N THR A 32 1.19 3.23 -2.09
CA THR A 32 1.63 4.58 -2.40
C THR A 32 3.06 4.56 -2.91
N ILE A 33 3.45 5.58 -3.64
CA ILE A 33 4.82 5.83 -4.06
C ILE A 33 5.15 7.30 -3.82
N THR A 34 6.35 7.60 -3.37
CA THR A 34 6.79 9.00 -3.27
C THR A 34 6.97 9.62 -4.66
N LEU A 35 6.73 10.91 -4.78
CA LEU A 35 6.94 11.63 -6.05
C LEU A 35 8.38 11.47 -6.54
N GLN A 36 9.35 11.47 -5.62
CA GLN A 36 10.76 11.29 -5.95
C GLN A 36 11.02 9.94 -6.64
N ASN A 37 10.52 8.84 -6.08
CA ASN A 37 10.70 7.51 -6.66
C ASN A 37 9.85 7.31 -7.91
N PHE A 38 8.68 7.97 -8.00
CA PHE A 38 7.87 7.96 -9.22
C PHE A 38 8.64 8.55 -10.40
N PHE A 39 9.26 9.72 -10.23
CA PHE A 39 10.05 10.34 -11.30
C PHE A 39 11.33 9.56 -11.64
N LYS A 40 11.92 8.84 -10.69
CA LYS A 40 13.07 7.95 -10.96
C LYS A 40 12.71 6.71 -11.82
N LEU A 41 11.45 6.47 -12.13
CA LEU A 41 11.03 5.41 -13.04
C LEU A 41 11.28 5.76 -14.52
N TYR A 42 11.53 7.02 -14.84
CA TYR A 42 11.84 7.46 -16.19
C TYR A 42 13.34 7.38 -16.44
N ASP A 43 13.73 6.89 -17.61
CA ASP A 43 15.14 6.77 -18.01
C ASP A 43 15.78 8.14 -18.18
N GLN A 44 15.03 9.11 -18.70
CA GLN A 44 15.46 10.49 -18.86
C GLN A 44 14.44 11.43 -18.25
N ILE A 45 14.92 12.35 -17.44
CA ILE A 45 14.09 13.37 -16.79
C ILE A 45 14.77 14.73 -16.95
N ALA A 46 13.98 15.75 -17.29
CA ALA A 46 14.39 17.14 -17.33
C ALA A 46 13.22 18.00 -16.88
N GLY A 47 13.49 19.24 -16.48
CA GLY A 47 12.46 20.17 -16.06
C GLY A 47 12.88 21.62 -16.32
N MET A 48 11.91 22.51 -16.42
CA MET A 48 12.13 23.95 -16.58
C MET A 48 11.31 24.74 -15.56
N THR A 49 11.98 25.66 -14.89
CA THR A 49 11.33 26.59 -13.95
C THR A 49 12.18 27.85 -13.79
N GLY A 50 11.54 28.96 -13.49
CA GLY A 50 12.25 30.22 -13.17
C GLY A 50 12.88 30.26 -11.78
N THR A 51 12.75 29.24 -10.95
CA THR A 51 13.12 29.28 -9.53
C THR A 51 13.93 28.06 -9.04
N ALA A 52 14.54 27.28 -9.94
CA ALA A 52 15.29 26.07 -9.56
C ALA A 52 16.63 26.38 -8.88
N ALA A 53 17.24 27.54 -9.13
CA ALA A 53 18.58 27.86 -8.65
C ALA A 53 18.70 27.83 -7.11
N THR A 54 17.65 28.14 -6.37
CA THR A 54 17.63 28.07 -4.90
C THR A 54 17.68 26.64 -4.35
N GLU A 55 17.25 25.66 -5.14
CA GLU A 55 17.11 24.25 -4.78
C GLU A 55 18.08 23.33 -5.57
N ALA A 56 19.13 23.92 -6.18
CA ALA A 56 20.08 23.16 -7.03
C ALA A 56 20.71 21.97 -6.31
N GLU A 57 21.03 22.13 -5.02
CA GLU A 57 21.61 21.07 -4.17
C GLU A 57 20.62 19.91 -3.99
N GLU A 58 19.33 20.20 -3.78
CA GLU A 58 18.30 19.17 -3.64
C GLU A 58 18.10 18.41 -4.96
N PHE A 59 18.07 19.11 -6.11
CA PHE A 59 17.98 18.45 -7.41
C PHE A 59 19.16 17.52 -7.68
N MET A 60 20.38 17.95 -7.34
CA MET A 60 21.57 17.11 -7.48
C MET A 60 21.55 15.90 -6.53
N ASN A 61 21.17 16.10 -5.28
CA ASN A 61 21.19 15.02 -4.27
C ASN A 61 20.12 13.96 -4.54
N ILE A 62 18.91 14.36 -4.88
CA ILE A 62 17.76 13.45 -5.04
C ILE A 62 17.69 12.87 -6.45
N TYR A 63 17.76 13.71 -7.49
CA TYR A 63 17.50 13.31 -8.88
C TYR A 63 18.75 13.19 -9.73
N LYS A 64 19.92 13.62 -9.21
CA LYS A 64 21.18 13.69 -9.96
C LYS A 64 21.08 14.64 -11.16
N LEU A 65 20.24 15.67 -11.05
CA LEU A 65 20.04 16.69 -12.07
C LEU A 65 20.85 17.94 -11.75
N GLU A 66 21.57 18.42 -12.72
CA GLU A 66 22.27 19.69 -12.68
C GLU A 66 21.29 20.83 -13.03
N VAL A 67 21.37 21.94 -12.29
CA VAL A 67 20.58 23.14 -12.56
C VAL A 67 21.41 24.12 -13.37
N VAL A 68 20.99 24.36 -14.61
CA VAL A 68 21.61 25.32 -15.51
C VAL A 68 20.77 26.58 -15.56
N VAL A 69 21.41 27.72 -15.24
CA VAL A 69 20.75 29.03 -15.30
C VAL A 69 20.90 29.60 -16.72
N ILE A 70 19.76 29.68 -17.42
CA ILE A 70 19.70 30.29 -18.77
C ILE A 70 19.42 31.79 -18.61
N PRO A 71 20.19 32.66 -19.21
CA PRO A 71 19.95 34.12 -19.22
C PRO A 71 18.55 34.46 -19.80
N THR A 72 17.95 35.49 -19.28
CA THR A 72 16.66 35.98 -19.79
C THR A 72 16.81 36.54 -21.21
N ASN A 73 15.75 36.40 -22.04
CA ASN A 73 15.76 36.94 -23.42
C ASN A 73 15.91 38.47 -23.41
N GLU A 74 15.09 39.17 -22.59
CA GLU A 74 15.18 40.58 -22.36
C GLU A 74 15.68 40.86 -20.93
N PRO A 75 16.44 41.95 -20.70
CA PRO A 75 16.90 42.29 -19.37
C PRO A 75 15.73 42.48 -18.38
N CYS A 76 15.88 41.96 -17.17
CA CYS A 76 14.89 42.20 -16.12
C CYS A 76 15.07 43.59 -15.53
N VAL A 77 14.13 44.48 -15.81
CA VAL A 77 14.12 45.86 -15.33
C VAL A 77 13.20 46.06 -14.11
N ARG A 78 12.70 44.95 -13.53
CA ARG A 78 11.87 44.98 -12.32
C ARG A 78 12.65 45.54 -11.14
N GLU A 79 12.01 46.44 -10.39
CA GLU A 79 12.53 46.96 -9.15
C GLU A 79 12.05 46.15 -7.95
N ASP A 80 12.94 45.40 -7.32
CA ASP A 80 12.64 44.65 -6.10
C ASP A 80 12.97 45.56 -4.88
N GLN A 81 11.93 46.16 -4.30
CA GLN A 81 12.04 47.10 -3.18
C GLN A 81 12.38 46.37 -1.88
N GLU A 82 12.95 47.07 -0.89
CA GLU A 82 13.24 46.52 0.44
C GLU A 82 11.93 46.16 1.16
N ASP A 83 12.06 45.13 2.03
CA ASP A 83 10.95 44.70 2.89
C ASP A 83 10.57 45.81 3.88
N VAL A 84 9.28 45.99 4.09
CA VAL A 84 8.72 46.93 5.06
C VAL A 84 8.25 46.14 6.28
N ILE A 85 8.79 46.45 7.48
CA ILE A 85 8.52 45.66 8.66
C ILE A 85 7.80 46.49 9.71
N TYR A 86 6.66 45.97 10.17
CA TYR A 86 5.81 46.56 11.18
C TYR A 86 5.86 45.74 12.48
N LYS A 87 5.47 46.38 13.58
CA LYS A 87 5.42 45.72 14.89
C LYS A 87 4.30 44.71 14.97
N THR A 88 3.11 45.07 14.50
CA THR A 88 1.90 44.27 14.62
C THR A 88 1.28 43.95 13.24
N MET A 89 0.50 42.90 13.19
CA MET A 89 -0.29 42.50 12.02
C MET A 89 -1.26 43.62 11.59
N ARG A 90 -1.85 44.33 12.55
CA ARG A 90 -2.80 45.42 12.27
C ARG A 90 -2.17 46.58 11.51
N GLU A 91 -0.99 47.04 11.96
CA GLU A 91 -0.22 48.10 11.31
C GLU A 91 0.14 47.72 9.86
N LYS A 92 0.66 46.48 9.71
CA LYS A 92 0.99 45.91 8.41
C LYS A 92 -0.20 45.93 7.45
N PHE A 93 -1.37 45.47 7.89
CA PHE A 93 -2.58 45.45 7.06
C PHE A 93 -3.03 46.87 6.66
N ASN A 94 -2.97 47.82 7.59
CA ASN A 94 -3.30 49.22 7.29
C ASN A 94 -2.36 49.78 6.22
N ALA A 95 -1.06 49.55 6.32
CA ALA A 95 -0.07 49.97 5.36
C ALA A 95 -0.26 49.33 3.98
N ILE A 96 -0.56 48.02 3.94
CA ILE A 96 -0.87 47.31 2.70
C ILE A 96 -2.10 47.95 2.00
N VAL A 97 -3.15 48.21 2.76
CA VAL A 97 -4.39 48.82 2.24
C VAL A 97 -4.13 50.22 1.67
N GLU A 98 -3.26 51.03 2.31
CA GLU A 98 -2.82 52.35 1.81
C GLU A 98 -2.00 52.21 0.53
N GLU A 99 -1.02 51.33 0.50
CA GLU A 99 -0.17 51.08 -0.67
C GLU A 99 -0.97 50.61 -1.89
N ILE A 100 -1.90 49.67 -1.67
CA ILE A 100 -2.80 49.20 -2.73
C ILE A 100 -3.57 50.36 -3.35
N ASN A 101 -4.15 51.24 -2.51
CA ASN A 101 -4.92 52.37 -2.99
C ASN A 101 -4.03 53.41 -3.68
N SER A 102 -2.86 53.71 -3.14
CA SER A 102 -1.89 54.62 -3.72
C SER A 102 -1.45 54.16 -5.11
N ALA A 103 -1.02 52.93 -5.25
CA ALA A 103 -0.59 52.37 -6.53
C ALA A 103 -1.76 52.28 -7.53
N SER A 104 -2.94 51.84 -7.11
CA SER A 104 -4.12 51.78 -7.98
C SER A 104 -4.53 53.17 -8.47
N THR A 105 -4.49 54.21 -7.60
CA THR A 105 -4.86 55.57 -7.94
C THR A 105 -3.84 56.22 -8.91
N SER A 106 -2.57 55.82 -8.82
CA SER A 106 -1.54 56.24 -9.79
C SER A 106 -1.68 55.55 -11.17
N GLY A 107 -2.68 54.70 -11.36
CA GLY A 107 -2.91 53.97 -12.60
C GLY A 107 -2.14 52.65 -12.69
N ARG A 108 -1.39 52.24 -11.65
CA ARG A 108 -0.63 50.98 -11.64
C ARG A 108 -1.50 49.80 -11.21
N PRO A 109 -1.60 48.73 -11.98
CA PRO A 109 -2.23 47.50 -11.52
C PRO A 109 -1.46 46.90 -10.33
N VAL A 110 -2.19 46.31 -9.37
CA VAL A 110 -1.62 45.72 -8.14
C VAL A 110 -2.02 44.28 -8.02
N LEU A 111 -1.02 43.41 -7.84
CA LEU A 111 -1.21 42.01 -7.49
C LEU A 111 -0.75 41.78 -6.05
N VAL A 112 -1.67 41.43 -5.19
CA VAL A 112 -1.37 41.14 -3.78
C VAL A 112 -1.32 39.62 -3.54
N GLY A 113 -0.16 39.12 -3.12
CA GLY A 113 0.03 37.73 -2.73
C GLY A 113 -0.24 37.54 -1.25
N THR A 114 -1.15 36.59 -0.91
CA THR A 114 -1.46 36.18 0.46
C THR A 114 -1.15 34.72 0.68
N VAL A 115 -0.85 34.33 1.93
CA VAL A 115 -0.47 32.95 2.27
C VAL A 115 -1.69 32.04 2.44
N SER A 116 -2.82 32.58 2.90
CA SER A 116 -4.03 31.79 3.14
C SER A 116 -5.29 32.47 2.60
N ILE A 117 -6.37 31.67 2.46
CA ILE A 117 -7.68 32.16 2.02
C ILE A 117 -8.26 33.14 3.05
N GLU A 118 -8.08 32.86 4.34
CA GLU A 118 -8.58 33.74 5.41
C GLU A 118 -7.94 35.14 5.34
N LYS A 119 -6.60 35.19 5.16
CA LYS A 119 -5.88 36.46 4.99
C LYS A 119 -6.29 37.20 3.73
N ASN A 120 -6.59 36.47 2.66
CA ASN A 120 -7.09 36.99 1.40
C ASN A 120 -8.47 37.66 1.61
N GLU A 121 -9.41 37.00 2.27
CA GLU A 121 -10.74 37.50 2.59
C GLU A 121 -10.68 38.67 3.59
N ALA A 122 -9.81 38.61 4.60
CA ALA A 122 -9.60 39.66 5.57
C ALA A 122 -9.11 40.98 4.90
N LEU A 123 -8.15 40.86 3.98
CA LEU A 123 -7.65 42.01 3.23
C LEU A 123 -8.72 42.58 2.31
N SER A 124 -9.51 41.77 1.62
CA SER A 124 -10.64 42.20 0.81
C SER A 124 -11.68 42.98 1.64
N ASN A 125 -11.96 42.52 2.85
CA ASN A 125 -12.89 43.20 3.77
C ASN A 125 -12.30 44.53 4.26
N ALA A 126 -11.01 44.58 4.61
CA ALA A 126 -10.35 45.80 5.07
C ALA A 126 -10.36 46.91 3.99
N LEU A 127 -10.16 46.53 2.70
CA LEU A 127 -10.28 47.47 1.58
C LEU A 127 -11.71 48.02 1.46
N LYS A 128 -12.73 47.16 1.59
CA LYS A 128 -14.16 47.61 1.54
C LYS A 128 -14.56 48.46 2.71
N GLU A 129 -14.04 48.18 3.90
CA GLU A 129 -14.30 49.01 5.09
C GLU A 129 -13.68 50.40 4.97
N ARG A 130 -12.45 50.52 4.45
CA ARG A 130 -11.72 51.80 4.40
C ARG A 130 -12.11 52.69 3.21
N TYR A 131 -12.34 52.09 2.04
CA TYR A 131 -12.61 52.84 0.79
C TYR A 131 -14.02 52.66 0.24
N GLY A 132 -14.88 51.95 0.97
CA GLY A 132 -16.26 51.69 0.61
C GLY A 132 -16.51 50.37 -0.05
N LYS A 133 -17.76 49.88 0.06
CA LYS A 133 -18.18 48.56 -0.43
C LYS A 133 -17.99 48.36 -1.94
N GLU A 134 -17.88 49.43 -2.67
CA GLU A 134 -17.76 49.47 -4.14
C GLU A 134 -16.33 49.58 -4.64
N TYR A 135 -15.32 49.46 -3.74
CA TYR A 135 -13.91 49.49 -4.15
C TYR A 135 -13.62 48.33 -5.10
N ALA A 136 -13.22 48.69 -6.33
CA ALA A 136 -13.05 47.73 -7.41
C ALA A 136 -11.79 46.85 -7.17
N HIS A 137 -11.99 45.62 -6.81
CA HIS A 137 -10.93 44.60 -6.73
C HIS A 137 -11.49 43.21 -6.98
N GLU A 138 -10.63 42.31 -7.47
CA GLU A 138 -10.94 40.90 -7.69
C GLU A 138 -10.20 40.04 -6.67
N VAL A 139 -10.85 38.95 -6.24
CA VAL A 139 -10.30 38.00 -5.29
C VAL A 139 -10.11 36.66 -6.00
N LEU A 140 -8.87 36.16 -6.01
CA LEU A 140 -8.49 34.93 -6.66
C LEU A 140 -7.99 33.91 -5.62
N ASN A 141 -8.82 32.93 -5.30
CA ASN A 141 -8.51 31.84 -4.39
C ASN A 141 -9.19 30.54 -4.87
N ALA A 142 -8.97 29.43 -4.16
CA ALA A 142 -9.52 28.12 -4.52
C ALA A 142 -11.06 28.09 -4.62
N LYS A 143 -11.79 29.01 -3.98
CA LYS A 143 -13.24 29.13 -4.08
C LYS A 143 -13.70 29.70 -5.44
N ASN A 144 -12.85 30.51 -6.08
CA ASN A 144 -13.14 31.25 -7.32
C ASN A 144 -12.44 30.67 -8.55
N HIS A 145 -12.02 29.39 -8.49
CA HIS A 145 -11.24 28.73 -9.54
C HIS A 145 -11.89 28.79 -10.93
N ALA A 146 -13.22 28.71 -11.02
CA ALA A 146 -13.92 28.75 -12.31
C ALA A 146 -13.75 30.04 -13.10
N ARG A 147 -13.43 31.16 -12.41
CA ARG A 147 -13.22 32.49 -13.01
C ARG A 147 -11.74 32.91 -13.08
N GLU A 148 -10.82 32.00 -12.74
CA GLU A 148 -9.39 32.31 -12.65
C GLU A 148 -8.83 32.98 -13.92
N ALA A 149 -9.10 32.38 -15.08
CA ALA A 149 -8.62 32.89 -16.36
C ALA A 149 -9.12 34.33 -16.66
N GLU A 150 -10.38 34.61 -16.33
CA GLU A 150 -10.98 35.96 -16.52
C GLU A 150 -10.33 36.98 -15.58
N ILE A 151 -10.12 36.62 -14.31
CA ILE A 151 -9.52 37.49 -13.30
C ILE A 151 -8.06 37.81 -13.67
N VAL A 152 -7.29 36.77 -14.06
CA VAL A 152 -5.88 36.97 -14.45
C VAL A 152 -5.73 37.80 -15.70
N ALA A 153 -6.64 37.64 -16.68
CA ALA A 153 -6.62 38.49 -17.90
C ALA A 153 -6.81 39.98 -17.61
N LYS A 154 -7.52 40.33 -16.53
CA LYS A 154 -7.76 41.71 -16.09
C LYS A 154 -6.67 42.24 -15.14
N ALA A 155 -5.90 41.37 -14.51
CA ALA A 155 -4.99 41.72 -13.41
C ALA A 155 -3.89 42.71 -13.80
N GLY A 156 -3.48 42.76 -15.09
CA GLY A 156 -2.48 43.69 -15.61
C GLY A 156 -3.04 44.93 -16.28
N GLN A 157 -4.34 45.20 -16.15
CA GLN A 157 -5.03 46.27 -16.87
C GLN A 157 -5.46 47.42 -15.94
N GLN A 158 -5.94 48.49 -16.55
CA GLN A 158 -6.57 49.63 -15.89
C GLN A 158 -8.08 49.61 -16.11
N HIS A 159 -8.82 50.29 -15.26
CA HIS A 159 -10.25 50.54 -15.42
C HIS A 159 -10.53 52.06 -15.20
N GLU A 160 -11.55 52.54 -15.83
CA GLU A 160 -12.05 53.89 -15.58
C GLU A 160 -12.89 53.91 -14.30
N SER A 161 -12.47 54.71 -13.33
CA SER A 161 -13.20 54.91 -12.09
C SER A 161 -14.41 55.81 -12.32
N ARG A 162 -15.35 55.87 -11.40
CA ARG A 162 -16.53 56.73 -11.44
C ARG A 162 -16.18 58.23 -11.54
N ASP A 163 -14.99 58.60 -11.09
CA ASP A 163 -14.47 59.97 -11.13
C ASP A 163 -13.87 60.32 -12.51
N GLY A 164 -13.96 59.42 -13.50
CA GLY A 164 -13.33 59.55 -14.82
C GLY A 164 -11.82 59.39 -14.85
N GLN A 165 -11.19 58.96 -13.75
CA GLN A 165 -9.76 58.68 -13.67
C GLN A 165 -9.43 57.24 -13.99
N MET A 166 -8.35 57.02 -14.74
CA MET A 166 -7.82 55.65 -14.98
C MET A 166 -7.12 55.13 -13.74
N ARG A 167 -7.59 54.05 -13.19
CA ARG A 167 -7.01 53.36 -12.02
C ARG A 167 -6.51 51.99 -12.41
N GLY A 168 -5.44 51.54 -11.75
CA GLY A 168 -4.94 50.18 -11.91
C GLY A 168 -5.86 49.16 -11.27
N ASN A 169 -6.07 48.02 -11.92
CA ASN A 169 -6.83 46.91 -11.36
C ASN A 169 -6.13 46.32 -10.14
N VAL A 170 -6.91 45.97 -9.12
CA VAL A 170 -6.41 45.32 -7.89
C VAL A 170 -6.84 43.88 -7.87
N THR A 171 -5.88 42.96 -7.75
CA THR A 171 -6.13 41.53 -7.65
C THR A 171 -5.48 40.99 -6.38
N ILE A 172 -6.29 40.42 -5.48
CA ILE A 172 -5.80 39.77 -4.27
C ILE A 172 -5.81 38.25 -4.53
N ALA A 173 -4.65 37.63 -4.54
CA ALA A 173 -4.49 36.21 -4.90
C ALA A 173 -3.79 35.43 -3.81
N THR A 174 -4.19 34.16 -3.61
CA THR A 174 -3.35 33.22 -2.89
C THR A 174 -2.17 32.79 -3.77
N ASN A 175 -1.06 32.39 -3.17
CA ASN A 175 0.23 32.17 -3.85
C ASN A 175 0.18 31.27 -5.09
N MET A 176 -0.74 30.31 -5.13
CA MET A 176 -0.83 29.34 -6.22
C MET A 176 -1.82 29.78 -7.32
N ALA A 177 -2.62 30.79 -7.07
CA ALA A 177 -3.59 31.26 -8.04
C ALA A 177 -2.90 31.91 -9.25
N GLY A 178 -3.37 31.61 -10.43
CA GLY A 178 -2.81 32.08 -11.70
C GLY A 178 -1.47 31.45 -12.11
N ARG A 179 -1.05 30.32 -11.50
CA ARG A 179 0.18 29.63 -11.90
C ARG A 179 0.06 29.07 -13.31
N GLY A 180 1.10 29.33 -14.15
CA GLY A 180 1.09 28.93 -15.56
C GLY A 180 0.39 29.91 -16.50
N THR A 181 -0.25 30.96 -15.97
CA THR A 181 -0.93 32.02 -16.76
C THR A 181 -0.10 33.28 -16.74
N ASP A 182 0.03 33.95 -17.91
CA ASP A 182 0.73 35.19 -18.04
C ASP A 182 -0.18 36.41 -17.74
N ILE A 183 0.32 37.36 -16.94
CA ILE A 183 -0.36 38.62 -16.67
C ILE A 183 0.16 39.65 -17.68
N LYS A 184 -0.62 39.94 -18.71
CA LYS A 184 -0.26 40.92 -19.75
C LYS A 184 -0.63 42.32 -19.32
N LEU A 185 0.31 43.25 -19.49
CA LEU A 185 0.08 44.65 -19.21
C LEU A 185 -0.88 45.29 -20.25
N GLY A 186 -1.80 46.09 -19.76
CA GLY A 186 -2.68 46.90 -20.62
C GLY A 186 -1.94 48.09 -21.29
N PRO A 187 -2.56 48.74 -22.27
CA PRO A 187 -2.00 49.92 -22.89
C PRO A 187 -1.70 51.04 -21.87
N GLY A 188 -0.51 51.66 -21.94
CA GLY A 188 -0.08 52.72 -21.04
C GLY A 188 0.36 52.28 -19.63
N VAL A 189 0.17 51.03 -19.25
CA VAL A 189 0.56 50.54 -17.92
C VAL A 189 2.06 50.48 -17.72
N ALA A 190 2.83 50.17 -18.77
CA ALA A 190 4.29 50.15 -18.71
C ALA A 190 4.87 51.56 -18.40
N GLU A 191 4.25 52.62 -18.91
CA GLU A 191 4.68 53.99 -18.72
C GLU A 191 4.48 54.49 -17.27
N VAL A 192 3.47 53.98 -16.58
CA VAL A 192 3.21 54.31 -15.16
C VAL A 192 3.97 53.40 -14.19
N GLY A 193 4.90 52.55 -14.69
CA GLY A 193 5.77 51.69 -13.89
C GLY A 193 5.34 50.20 -13.80
N GLY A 194 4.41 49.79 -14.67
CA GLY A 194 4.01 48.39 -14.81
C GLY A 194 3.26 47.80 -13.61
N LEU A 195 3.18 46.47 -13.55
CA LEU A 195 2.50 45.75 -12.47
C LEU A 195 3.28 45.86 -11.16
N HIS A 196 2.58 46.26 -10.09
CA HIS A 196 3.11 46.30 -8.73
C HIS A 196 2.70 45.01 -7.97
N VAL A 197 3.68 44.23 -7.48
CA VAL A 197 3.45 43.00 -6.73
C VAL A 197 3.71 43.23 -5.26
N LEU A 198 2.69 43.02 -4.44
CA LEU A 198 2.77 43.11 -2.98
C LEU A 198 2.72 41.72 -2.36
N GLY A 199 3.72 41.38 -1.56
CA GLY A 199 3.69 40.21 -0.70
C GLY A 199 3.23 40.58 0.71
N THR A 200 2.23 39.95 1.23
CA THR A 200 1.74 40.21 2.61
C THR A 200 2.57 39.51 3.69
N GLU A 201 3.41 38.58 3.31
CA GLU A 201 4.33 37.80 4.19
C GLU A 201 5.45 37.20 3.37
N ARG A 202 6.55 36.85 4.01
CA ARG A 202 7.55 35.95 3.45
C ARG A 202 7.11 34.51 3.62
N HIS A 203 7.28 33.69 2.58
CA HIS A 203 6.99 32.28 2.62
C HIS A 203 8.11 31.49 3.28
N GLU A 204 7.83 30.25 3.61
CA GLU A 204 8.82 29.33 4.16
C GLU A 204 10.00 29.03 3.21
N ALA A 205 9.78 29.18 1.90
CA ALA A 205 10.80 28.96 0.87
C ALA A 205 10.96 30.19 -0.03
N ARG A 206 12.21 30.62 -0.24
CA ARG A 206 12.59 31.77 -1.10
C ARG A 206 12.09 31.60 -2.54
N ARG A 207 12.03 30.35 -3.04
CA ARG A 207 11.51 30.09 -4.40
C ARG A 207 10.06 30.53 -4.57
N ILE A 208 9.24 30.47 -3.51
CA ILE A 208 7.83 30.89 -3.57
C ILE A 208 7.75 32.43 -3.63
N ASP A 209 8.57 33.14 -2.86
CA ASP A 209 8.70 34.58 -2.95
C ASP A 209 9.14 35.01 -4.36
N ASN A 210 10.14 34.31 -4.93
CA ASN A 210 10.60 34.57 -6.28
C ASN A 210 9.54 34.27 -7.34
N GLN A 211 8.69 33.26 -7.14
CA GLN A 211 7.55 32.97 -8.03
C GLN A 211 6.50 34.08 -7.97
N LEU A 212 6.27 34.68 -6.80
CA LEU A 212 5.38 35.85 -6.66
C LEU A 212 5.97 37.06 -7.33
N ARG A 213 7.24 37.42 -7.04
CA ARG A 213 7.97 38.51 -7.70
C ARG A 213 7.98 38.37 -9.22
N GLY A 214 8.20 37.15 -9.71
CA GLY A 214 8.21 36.81 -11.13
C GLY A 214 6.86 36.94 -11.86
N ARG A 215 5.81 37.39 -11.17
CA ARG A 215 4.54 37.74 -11.82
C ARG A 215 4.61 39.06 -12.56
N CYS A 216 5.54 39.96 -12.20
CA CYS A 216 5.80 41.24 -12.89
C CYS A 216 7.22 41.28 -13.47
N GLY A 217 7.51 42.28 -14.30
CA GLY A 217 8.80 42.47 -14.92
C GLY A 217 9.18 41.34 -15.90
N ARG A 218 8.25 40.90 -16.73
CA ARG A 218 8.45 39.86 -17.74
C ARG A 218 8.81 40.49 -19.07
N GLN A 219 9.70 39.83 -19.84
CA GLN A 219 10.09 40.22 -21.20
C GLN A 219 10.45 41.70 -21.33
N GLY A 220 11.21 42.24 -20.36
CA GLY A 220 11.63 43.67 -20.35
C GLY A 220 10.56 44.66 -19.88
N ASP A 221 9.37 44.19 -19.47
CA ASP A 221 8.34 45.08 -18.93
C ASP A 221 8.78 45.71 -17.62
N ALA A 222 8.37 46.97 -17.39
CA ALA A 222 8.49 47.62 -16.11
C ALA A 222 7.63 46.90 -15.05
N GLY A 223 8.06 46.93 -13.81
CA GLY A 223 7.34 46.35 -12.69
C GLY A 223 8.08 46.59 -11.38
N SER A 224 7.40 46.40 -10.27
CA SER A 224 8.04 46.45 -8.96
C SER A 224 7.46 45.40 -8.01
N SER A 225 8.26 45.02 -7.01
CA SER A 225 7.78 44.13 -5.95
C SER A 225 8.19 44.62 -4.57
N GLN A 226 7.30 44.46 -3.59
CA GLN A 226 7.58 44.78 -2.21
C GLN A 226 6.90 43.80 -1.25
N PHE A 227 7.57 43.48 -0.14
CA PHE A 227 6.97 42.65 0.90
C PHE A 227 6.71 43.46 2.16
N PHE A 228 5.52 43.29 2.72
CA PHE A 228 5.08 43.88 3.98
C PHE A 228 5.05 42.80 5.04
N LEU A 229 5.80 42.98 6.11
CA LEU A 229 6.04 41.99 7.15
C LEU A 229 5.66 42.51 8.52
N SER A 230 5.35 41.63 9.46
CA SER A 230 5.22 41.96 10.87
C SER A 230 5.90 40.92 11.73
N PHE A 231 6.25 41.31 12.96
CA PHE A 231 6.78 40.33 13.94
C PHE A 231 5.73 39.32 14.38
N ASP A 232 4.46 39.56 14.05
CA ASP A 232 3.36 38.58 14.26
C ASP A 232 3.26 37.52 13.16
N ASP A 233 4.03 37.63 12.07
CA ASP A 233 4.06 36.64 11.00
C ASP A 233 4.72 35.34 11.49
N GLU A 234 4.21 34.19 11.04
CA GLU A 234 4.64 32.87 11.52
C GLU A 234 6.16 32.65 11.39
N LEU A 235 6.75 33.02 10.25
CA LEU A 235 8.17 32.92 10.01
C LEU A 235 8.98 33.76 11.04
N LEU A 236 8.54 34.98 11.30
CA LEU A 236 9.25 35.90 12.20
C LEU A 236 9.06 35.49 13.67
N LYS A 237 7.90 34.98 14.07
CA LYS A 237 7.67 34.42 15.41
C LYS A 237 8.65 33.29 15.76
N VAL A 238 8.97 32.44 14.79
CA VAL A 238 9.89 31.32 15.02
C VAL A 238 11.34 31.80 15.20
N PHE A 239 11.76 32.85 14.49
CA PHE A 239 13.16 33.26 14.41
C PHE A 239 13.50 34.56 15.15
N ALA A 240 12.50 35.39 15.47
CA ALA A 240 12.68 36.60 16.26
C ALA A 240 12.12 36.40 17.69
N PRO A 241 12.97 36.11 18.67
CA PRO A 241 12.53 35.98 20.04
C PRO A 241 11.82 37.26 20.54
N GLU A 242 10.87 37.12 21.45
CA GLU A 242 10.08 38.25 21.99
C GLU A 242 10.93 39.39 22.54
N TRP A 243 12.15 39.10 23.06
CA TRP A 243 13.07 40.13 23.54
C TRP A 243 13.56 41.07 22.42
N THR A 244 13.57 40.60 21.15
CA THR A 244 13.96 41.43 20.00
C THR A 244 12.97 42.58 19.80
N VAL A 245 11.66 42.28 19.88
CA VAL A 245 10.60 43.29 19.79
C VAL A 245 10.67 44.24 20.98
N LYS A 246 10.91 43.75 22.19
CA LYS A 246 11.10 44.55 23.40
C LYS A 246 12.33 45.46 23.29
N ALA A 247 13.45 44.96 22.77
CA ALA A 247 14.68 45.71 22.57
C ALA A 247 14.49 46.84 21.54
N LEU A 248 13.78 46.58 20.43
CA LEU A 248 13.44 47.58 19.42
C LEU A 248 12.54 48.70 20.00
N SER A 249 11.56 48.31 20.85
CA SER A 249 10.72 49.30 21.56
C SER A 249 11.54 50.17 22.53
N TRP A 250 12.59 49.62 23.16
CA TRP A 250 13.51 50.36 24.04
C TRP A 250 14.34 51.39 23.28
N ILE A 251 14.62 51.18 21.98
CA ILE A 251 15.40 52.09 21.13
C ILE A 251 14.49 53.21 20.56
N GLY A 252 13.19 53.24 20.96
CA GLY A 252 12.26 54.28 20.56
C GLY A 252 11.44 53.96 19.32
N TRP A 253 11.26 52.67 18.98
CA TRP A 253 10.39 52.25 17.89
C TRP A 253 8.92 52.37 18.32
N GLU A 254 8.23 53.36 17.74
CA GLU A 254 6.82 53.64 18.04
C GLU A 254 5.89 52.86 17.15
N GLU A 255 4.64 52.72 17.60
CA GLU A 255 3.57 52.07 16.82
C GLU A 255 3.28 52.87 15.56
N GLY A 256 3.15 52.22 14.41
CA GLY A 256 2.90 52.86 13.11
C GLY A 256 4.15 53.22 12.32
N GLN A 257 5.34 53.14 12.87
CA GLN A 257 6.60 53.43 12.15
C GLN A 257 7.13 52.21 11.42
N PRO A 258 7.29 52.21 10.10
CA PRO A 258 7.92 51.12 9.37
C PRO A 258 9.44 51.10 9.58
N ILE A 259 10.00 49.90 9.67
CA ILE A 259 11.47 49.70 9.66
C ILE A 259 11.90 49.27 8.25
N TYR A 260 12.81 50.01 7.68
CA TYR A 260 13.56 49.67 6.47
C TYR A 260 14.99 49.37 6.86
N HIS A 261 15.41 48.12 6.87
CA HIS A 261 16.78 47.79 7.23
C HIS A 261 17.29 46.52 6.57
N SER A 262 18.28 46.64 5.70
CA SER A 262 18.83 45.51 4.93
C SER A 262 19.39 44.34 5.80
N ARG A 263 19.84 44.63 7.04
CA ARG A 263 20.29 43.58 7.98
C ARG A 263 19.12 42.70 8.42
N ILE A 264 17.91 43.23 8.60
CA ILE A 264 16.74 42.47 9.00
C ILE A 264 16.28 41.58 7.83
N SER A 265 16.22 42.14 6.60
CA SER A 265 15.90 41.34 5.40
C SER A 265 16.91 40.22 5.18
N LYS A 266 18.20 40.43 5.43
CA LYS A 266 19.22 39.36 5.42
C LYS A 266 18.99 38.33 6.52
N GLY A 267 18.55 38.77 7.70
CA GLY A 267 18.20 37.89 8.81
C GLY A 267 17.01 36.96 8.45
N ILE A 268 15.99 37.55 7.82
CA ILE A 268 14.79 36.80 7.32
C ILE A 268 15.20 35.78 6.25
N ALA A 269 16.03 36.18 5.29
CA ALA A 269 16.54 35.29 4.25
C ALA A 269 17.33 34.09 4.86
N LYS A 270 18.10 34.33 5.93
CA LYS A 270 18.82 33.29 6.67
C LYS A 270 17.84 32.39 7.43
N ALA A 271 16.77 32.93 7.97
CA ALA A 271 15.71 32.17 8.61
C ALA A 271 14.99 31.24 7.60
N GLN A 272 14.59 31.78 6.44
CA GLN A 272 14.03 30.98 5.36
C GLN A 272 14.95 29.84 4.94
N LYS A 273 16.25 30.10 4.78
CA LYS A 273 17.23 29.06 4.45
C LYS A 273 17.25 27.92 5.47
N LYS A 274 17.16 28.23 6.76
CA LYS A 274 17.09 27.19 7.82
C LYS A 274 15.79 26.37 7.74
N VAL A 275 14.66 26.99 7.38
CA VAL A 275 13.40 26.26 7.18
C VAL A 275 13.51 25.37 5.94
N GLU A 276 14.08 25.90 4.84
CA GLU A 276 14.33 25.13 3.62
C GLU A 276 15.22 23.89 3.93
N GLU A 277 16.33 24.07 4.64
CA GLU A 277 17.24 22.99 5.07
C GLU A 277 16.50 21.93 5.92
N ARG A 278 15.70 22.37 6.90
CA ARG A 278 14.90 21.46 7.72
C ARG A 278 13.88 20.67 6.88
N ASN A 279 13.18 21.36 6.00
CA ASN A 279 12.19 20.71 5.12
C ASN A 279 12.88 19.74 4.13
N PHE A 280 14.08 20.08 3.66
CA PHE A 280 14.90 19.18 2.85
C PHE A 280 15.29 17.90 3.62
N GLU A 281 15.76 18.04 4.87
CA GLU A 281 16.10 16.88 5.72
C GLU A 281 14.87 15.97 5.98
N ILE A 282 13.68 16.56 6.17
CA ILE A 282 12.45 15.80 6.30
C ILE A 282 12.16 15.03 5.00
N ARG A 283 12.22 15.68 3.83
CA ARG A 283 12.00 15.03 2.53
C ARG A 283 13.03 13.94 2.26
N LYS A 284 14.29 14.17 2.59
CA LYS A 284 15.38 13.21 2.47
C LYS A 284 15.15 11.99 3.36
N SER A 285 14.76 12.21 4.61
CA SER A 285 14.45 11.12 5.54
C SER A 285 13.29 10.26 5.03
N LEU A 286 12.22 10.88 4.51
CA LEU A 286 11.11 10.15 3.90
C LEU A 286 11.55 9.30 2.70
N LEU A 287 12.46 9.84 1.88
CA LEU A 287 13.02 9.12 0.74
C LEU A 287 13.85 7.91 1.18
N GLU A 288 14.69 8.06 2.22
CA GLU A 288 15.52 6.98 2.75
C GLU A 288 14.69 5.78 3.27
N TYR A 289 13.52 6.04 3.85
CA TYR A 289 12.55 4.98 4.19
C TYR A 289 11.90 4.36 2.94
N ASP A 290 11.53 5.18 1.95
CA ASP A 290 10.87 4.68 0.74
C ASP A 290 11.84 3.95 -0.22
N GLU A 291 13.15 4.17 -0.12
CA GLU A 291 14.16 3.43 -0.89
C GLU A 291 14.12 1.92 -0.62
N VAL A 292 13.83 1.51 0.63
CA VAL A 292 13.65 0.10 0.97
C VAL A 292 12.47 -0.49 0.20
N MET A 293 11.35 0.22 0.22
CA MET A 293 10.15 -0.19 -0.51
C MET A 293 10.35 -0.15 -2.03
N ASP A 294 11.11 0.81 -2.54
CA ASP A 294 11.41 0.91 -3.98
C ASP A 294 12.24 -0.29 -4.48
N TYR A 295 13.23 -0.72 -3.71
CA TYR A 295 14.00 -1.92 -4.01
C TYR A 295 13.12 -3.18 -4.03
N GLN A 296 12.28 -3.37 -3.00
CA GLN A 296 11.36 -4.50 -2.90
C GLN A 296 10.33 -4.48 -4.06
N ARG A 297 9.79 -3.30 -4.38
CA ARG A 297 8.86 -3.06 -5.48
C ARG A 297 9.45 -3.46 -6.83
N LYS A 298 10.68 -3.06 -7.11
CA LYS A 298 11.38 -3.42 -8.37
C LYS A 298 11.53 -4.92 -8.53
N ILE A 299 11.94 -5.63 -7.49
CA ILE A 299 12.09 -7.10 -7.51
C ILE A 299 10.71 -7.75 -7.72
N PHE A 300 9.73 -7.37 -6.91
CA PHE A 300 8.40 -7.95 -6.93
C PHE A 300 7.71 -7.74 -8.30
N TYR A 301 7.68 -6.52 -8.81
CA TYR A 301 7.04 -6.23 -10.09
C TYR A 301 7.80 -6.80 -11.29
N SER A 302 9.11 -6.94 -11.20
CA SER A 302 9.88 -7.66 -12.24
C SER A 302 9.44 -9.13 -12.33
N ARG A 303 9.33 -9.82 -11.19
CA ARG A 303 8.83 -11.21 -11.14
C ARG A 303 7.38 -11.30 -11.61
N ARG A 304 6.52 -10.42 -11.11
CA ARG A 304 5.10 -10.36 -11.50
C ARG A 304 4.92 -10.14 -13.01
N ARG A 305 5.75 -9.29 -13.62
CA ARG A 305 5.72 -9.04 -15.07
C ARG A 305 6.08 -10.29 -15.86
N LYS A 306 7.08 -11.08 -15.42
CA LYS A 306 7.42 -12.37 -16.05
C LYS A 306 6.23 -13.33 -16.01
N ILE A 307 5.52 -13.41 -14.86
CA ILE A 307 4.32 -14.23 -14.71
C ILE A 307 3.20 -13.75 -15.64
N LEU A 308 2.97 -12.43 -15.74
CA LEU A 308 2.00 -11.86 -16.66
C LEU A 308 2.28 -12.16 -18.12
N ALA A 309 3.56 -12.15 -18.51
CA ALA A 309 3.99 -12.51 -19.87
C ALA A 309 3.71 -13.98 -20.19
N GLY A 310 3.55 -14.85 -19.17
CA GLY A 310 3.17 -16.26 -19.34
C GLY A 310 4.27 -17.15 -19.92
N LYS A 311 5.49 -16.61 -20.10
CA LYS A 311 6.62 -17.37 -20.69
C LYS A 311 7.46 -18.03 -19.59
N GLY A 312 7.78 -19.30 -19.78
CA GLY A 312 8.65 -20.05 -18.86
C GLY A 312 8.08 -20.26 -17.46
N LEU A 313 6.74 -20.27 -17.29
CA LEU A 313 6.10 -20.49 -15.97
C LEU A 313 6.49 -21.83 -15.35
N LYS A 314 6.63 -22.87 -16.18
CA LYS A 314 7.12 -24.17 -15.75
C LYS A 314 8.42 -24.07 -14.96
N ASN A 315 9.43 -23.43 -15.53
CA ASN A 315 10.75 -23.32 -14.90
C ASN A 315 10.67 -22.54 -13.59
N ILE A 316 9.84 -21.48 -13.53
CA ILE A 316 9.62 -20.70 -12.32
C ILE A 316 9.02 -21.57 -11.21
N ILE A 317 8.05 -22.40 -11.54
CA ILE A 317 7.38 -23.29 -10.58
C ILE A 317 8.31 -24.43 -10.14
N GLU A 318 9.04 -25.05 -11.07
CA GLU A 318 10.04 -26.08 -10.76
C GLU A 318 11.13 -25.55 -9.82
N GLU A 319 11.65 -24.34 -10.07
CA GLU A 319 12.58 -23.68 -9.16
C GLU A 319 12.00 -23.38 -7.79
N MET A 320 10.72 -22.98 -7.70
CA MET A 320 10.04 -22.78 -6.42
C MET A 320 9.90 -24.11 -5.65
N ILE A 321 9.47 -25.15 -6.31
CA ILE A 321 9.35 -26.50 -5.72
C ILE A 321 10.71 -26.96 -5.19
N ASP A 322 11.78 -26.85 -5.98
CA ASP A 322 13.11 -27.29 -5.57
C ASP A 322 13.66 -26.49 -4.38
N ARG A 323 13.43 -25.16 -4.36
CA ARG A 323 13.81 -24.34 -3.19
C ARG A 323 13.03 -24.75 -1.92
N VAL A 324 11.73 -24.98 -2.03
CA VAL A 324 10.90 -25.41 -0.91
C VAL A 324 11.35 -26.79 -0.39
N ILE A 325 11.65 -27.72 -1.29
CA ILE A 325 12.18 -29.05 -0.92
C ILE A 325 13.54 -28.89 -0.23
N THR A 326 14.44 -28.09 -0.81
CA THR A 326 15.78 -27.87 -0.26
C THR A 326 15.74 -27.27 1.13
N ASN A 327 14.93 -26.23 1.35
CA ASN A 327 14.80 -25.56 2.63
C ASN A 327 14.21 -26.50 3.71
N ASN A 328 13.15 -27.23 3.37
CA ASN A 328 12.53 -28.15 4.31
C ASN A 328 13.41 -29.38 4.61
N CYS A 329 14.07 -29.96 3.62
CA CYS A 329 15.04 -31.04 3.85
C CYS A 329 16.18 -30.58 4.75
N ASN A 330 16.75 -29.41 4.50
CA ASN A 330 17.82 -28.83 5.34
C ASN A 330 17.34 -28.59 6.78
N THR A 331 16.10 -28.18 6.96
CA THR A 331 15.52 -27.91 8.28
C THR A 331 15.21 -29.20 9.03
N ILE A 332 14.53 -30.15 8.37
CA ILE A 332 14.03 -31.40 9.01
C ILE A 332 15.16 -32.41 9.22
N LEU A 333 16.04 -32.58 8.21
CA LEU A 333 17.18 -33.50 8.30
C LEU A 333 18.40 -32.87 8.99
N GLY A 334 18.34 -31.62 9.35
CA GLY A 334 19.42 -30.89 10.03
C GLY A 334 19.63 -31.40 11.45
N SER A 335 20.87 -31.37 11.93
CA SER A 335 21.22 -31.79 13.31
C SER A 335 20.41 -30.98 14.32
N GLY A 336 19.83 -31.66 15.30
CA GLY A 336 19.06 -31.05 16.38
C GLY A 336 17.61 -30.70 16.00
N TYR A 337 17.06 -31.17 14.89
CA TYR A 337 15.66 -30.94 14.53
C TYR A 337 14.72 -31.45 15.63
N SER A 338 14.91 -32.73 16.09
CA SER A 338 14.13 -33.32 17.16
C SER A 338 14.17 -32.47 18.45
N LEU A 339 15.35 -31.95 18.81
CA LEU A 339 15.49 -31.07 19.98
C LEU A 339 14.73 -29.75 19.83
N ARG A 340 14.73 -29.16 18.63
CA ARG A 340 13.91 -27.96 18.35
C ARG A 340 12.41 -28.26 18.46
N CYS A 341 11.96 -29.42 17.98
CA CYS A 341 10.57 -29.83 18.11
C CYS A 341 10.17 -30.03 19.59
N ILE A 342 11.04 -30.59 20.41
CA ILE A 342 10.83 -30.73 21.87
C ILE A 342 10.70 -29.36 22.53
N VAL A 343 11.61 -28.44 22.23
CA VAL A 343 11.59 -27.05 22.78
C VAL A 343 10.32 -26.31 22.39
N GLU A 344 9.92 -26.36 21.11
CA GLU A 344 8.69 -25.73 20.63
C GLU A 344 7.43 -26.38 21.21
N TRP A 345 7.45 -27.70 21.36
CA TRP A 345 6.37 -28.41 22.01
C TRP A 345 6.25 -28.03 23.50
N ALA A 346 7.38 -27.93 24.22
CA ALA A 346 7.41 -27.48 25.61
C ALA A 346 6.88 -26.04 25.75
N ARG A 347 7.30 -25.15 24.86
CA ARG A 347 6.82 -23.78 24.81
C ARG A 347 5.32 -23.70 24.55
N THR A 348 4.81 -24.44 23.58
CA THR A 348 3.38 -24.44 23.21
C THR A 348 2.49 -25.05 24.29
N ASN A 349 2.93 -26.15 24.92
CA ASN A 349 2.10 -26.88 25.86
C ASN A 349 2.27 -26.44 27.31
N PHE A 350 3.42 -25.92 27.69
CA PHE A 350 3.76 -25.60 29.07
C PHE A 350 4.20 -24.16 29.28
N SER A 351 4.31 -23.35 28.20
CA SER A 351 4.76 -21.94 28.23
C SER A 351 6.18 -21.76 28.82
N VAL A 352 7.06 -22.76 28.65
CA VAL A 352 8.43 -22.74 29.15
C VAL A 352 9.45 -22.60 28.03
N ASP A 353 10.49 -21.80 28.24
CA ASP A 353 11.60 -21.59 27.32
C ASP A 353 12.78 -22.52 27.67
N THR A 354 12.58 -23.82 27.41
CA THR A 354 13.65 -24.83 27.56
C THR A 354 14.69 -24.64 26.47
N LYS A 355 15.99 -24.79 26.78
CA LYS A 355 17.06 -24.69 25.78
C LYS A 355 17.33 -26.05 25.15
N PRO A 356 17.68 -26.11 23.86
CA PRO A 356 18.05 -27.39 23.20
C PRO A 356 19.19 -28.13 23.90
N SER A 357 20.12 -27.40 24.56
CA SER A 357 21.22 -27.98 25.36
C SER A 357 20.75 -28.76 26.56
N ASP A 358 19.61 -28.38 27.15
CA ASP A 358 19.12 -28.92 28.40
C ASP A 358 18.38 -30.27 28.19
N VAL A 359 17.96 -30.52 26.95
CA VAL A 359 17.26 -31.76 26.54
C VAL A 359 18.14 -32.70 25.67
N ALA A 360 19.37 -32.24 25.33
CA ALA A 360 20.26 -32.99 24.46
C ALA A 360 20.81 -34.23 25.18
N GLY A 361 20.56 -35.44 24.62
CA GLY A 361 21.04 -36.71 25.17
C GLY A 361 20.25 -37.24 26.35
N ALA A 362 19.16 -36.55 26.76
CA ALA A 362 18.29 -37.01 27.84
C ALA A 362 17.20 -37.95 27.30
N GLU A 363 16.76 -38.90 28.16
CA GLU A 363 15.61 -39.78 27.85
C GLU A 363 14.26 -39.03 27.99
N ALA A 364 13.21 -39.54 27.35
CA ALA A 364 11.88 -38.89 27.35
C ALA A 364 11.35 -38.61 28.78
N ALA A 365 11.59 -39.51 29.71
CA ALA A 365 11.17 -39.37 31.11
C ALA A 365 11.95 -38.24 31.85
N GLU A 366 13.21 -38.04 31.53
CA GLU A 366 14.04 -36.98 32.11
C GLU A 366 13.63 -35.61 31.53
N ILE A 367 13.36 -35.57 30.23
CA ILE A 367 12.86 -34.35 29.55
C ILE A 367 11.47 -33.98 30.09
N GLU A 368 10.58 -34.97 30.27
CA GLU A 368 9.25 -34.71 30.85
C GLU A 368 9.37 -34.12 32.26
N LYS A 369 10.23 -34.68 33.08
CA LYS A 369 10.47 -34.20 34.45
C LYS A 369 10.99 -32.75 34.43
N LEU A 370 11.99 -32.49 33.60
CA LEU A 370 12.59 -31.14 33.45
C LEU A 370 11.55 -30.12 33.03
N ILE A 371 10.76 -30.42 31.99
CA ILE A 371 9.73 -29.52 31.47
C ILE A 371 8.65 -29.24 32.52
N LYS A 372 8.19 -30.28 33.21
CA LYS A 372 7.19 -30.16 34.29
C LYS A 372 7.73 -29.36 35.49
N GLU A 373 8.98 -29.53 35.88
CA GLU A 373 9.63 -28.71 36.93
C GLU A 373 9.71 -27.24 36.50
N GLN A 374 10.23 -26.97 35.31
CA GLN A 374 10.25 -25.59 34.77
C GLN A 374 8.86 -24.96 34.66
N ALA A 375 7.86 -25.75 34.27
CA ALA A 375 6.48 -25.28 34.19
C ALA A 375 5.88 -24.92 35.56
N LYS A 376 6.20 -25.72 36.58
CA LYS A 376 5.78 -25.49 37.97
C LYS A 376 6.44 -24.22 38.50
N ASP A 377 7.72 -24.00 38.25
CA ASP A 377 8.43 -22.78 38.66
C ASP A 377 7.89 -21.55 37.93
N HIS A 378 7.64 -21.66 36.61
CA HIS A 378 7.07 -20.58 35.82
C HIS A 378 5.68 -20.18 36.32
N ILE A 379 4.77 -21.14 36.51
CA ILE A 379 3.42 -20.88 36.95
C ILE A 379 3.34 -20.36 38.39
N ALA A 380 4.25 -20.82 39.26
CA ALA A 380 4.34 -20.29 40.62
C ALA A 380 4.70 -18.79 40.62
N ASN A 381 5.69 -18.39 39.81
CA ASN A 381 6.04 -16.99 39.62
C ASN A 381 4.88 -16.16 38.99
N GLU A 382 4.18 -16.73 38.03
CA GLU A 382 3.01 -16.08 37.40
C GLU A 382 1.85 -15.89 38.39
N ILE A 383 1.59 -16.89 39.22
CA ILE A 383 0.58 -16.83 40.28
C ILE A 383 0.94 -15.72 41.29
N SER A 384 2.18 -15.69 41.75
CA SER A 384 2.65 -14.69 42.70
C SER A 384 2.52 -13.26 42.16
N LEU A 385 2.91 -13.04 40.91
CA LEU A 385 2.77 -11.75 40.24
C LEU A 385 1.31 -11.36 40.03
N SER A 386 0.47 -12.27 39.53
CA SER A 386 -0.94 -12.01 39.23
C SER A 386 -1.78 -11.82 40.49
N MET A 387 -1.45 -12.51 41.58
CA MET A 387 -2.13 -12.28 42.88
C MET A 387 -1.96 -10.86 43.37
N GLY A 388 -0.80 -10.22 43.13
CA GLY A 388 -0.58 -8.83 43.47
C GLY A 388 -1.52 -7.84 42.78
N GLU A 389 -2.05 -8.18 41.60
CA GLU A 389 -3.05 -7.36 40.89
C GLU A 389 -4.44 -7.39 41.56
N TYR A 390 -4.79 -8.51 42.22
CA TYR A 390 -6.08 -8.68 42.90
C TYR A 390 -6.02 -8.34 44.38
N LEU A 391 -4.83 -8.50 45.00
CA LEU A 391 -4.57 -8.27 46.43
C LEU A 391 -3.53 -7.13 46.57
N GLU A 392 -3.89 -5.92 46.15
CA GLU A 392 -2.96 -4.76 46.09
C GLU A 392 -2.26 -4.44 47.43
N ASP A 393 -3.01 -4.55 48.55
CA ASP A 393 -2.47 -4.36 49.90
C ASP A 393 -2.82 -5.57 50.77
N TYR A 394 -1.83 -6.39 51.09
CA TYR A 394 -2.01 -7.57 51.94
C TYR A 394 -2.46 -7.23 53.37
N SER A 395 -2.24 -6.01 53.83
CA SER A 395 -2.68 -5.54 55.14
C SER A 395 -4.11 -5.03 55.17
N ASP A 396 -4.68 -4.57 54.06
CA ASP A 396 -6.05 -4.08 53.94
C ASP A 396 -6.96 -5.03 53.13
N ARG A 397 -7.58 -5.97 53.79
CA ARG A 397 -8.48 -6.95 53.18
C ARG A 397 -9.75 -6.34 52.55
N GLN A 398 -10.01 -5.03 52.74
CA GLN A 398 -11.16 -4.34 52.12
C GLN A 398 -10.82 -3.89 50.70
N SER A 399 -9.53 -3.69 50.38
CA SER A 399 -9.03 -3.32 49.05
C SER A 399 -9.00 -4.50 48.06
N TRP A 400 -9.11 -5.74 48.53
CA TRP A 400 -9.01 -6.95 47.72
C TRP A 400 -10.12 -7.12 46.69
N ASP A 401 -9.76 -7.32 45.41
CA ASP A 401 -10.72 -7.78 44.40
C ASP A 401 -10.88 -9.31 44.46
N VAL A 402 -11.59 -9.75 45.53
CA VAL A 402 -11.86 -11.17 45.73
C VAL A 402 -12.70 -11.77 44.59
N GLY A 403 -13.56 -10.96 43.94
CA GLY A 403 -14.38 -11.44 42.83
C GLY A 403 -13.57 -11.70 41.56
N GLY A 404 -12.63 -10.84 41.28
CA GLY A 404 -11.66 -11.03 40.19
C GLY A 404 -10.75 -12.24 40.40
N LEU A 405 -10.17 -12.36 41.61
CA LEU A 405 -9.31 -13.51 42.00
C LEU A 405 -10.05 -14.85 41.85
N CYS A 406 -11.28 -14.97 42.37
CA CYS A 406 -12.05 -16.20 42.27
C CYS A 406 -12.38 -16.57 40.82
N LYS A 407 -12.67 -15.61 39.97
CA LYS A 407 -12.91 -15.83 38.54
C LYS A 407 -11.64 -16.26 37.82
N TRP A 408 -10.53 -15.61 38.11
CA TRP A 408 -9.22 -15.96 37.55
C TRP A 408 -8.79 -17.37 37.98
N ALA A 409 -8.86 -17.69 39.27
CA ALA A 409 -8.55 -19.02 39.80
C ALA A 409 -9.41 -20.12 39.16
N MET A 410 -10.71 -19.86 38.92
CA MET A 410 -11.58 -20.80 38.24
C MET A 410 -11.24 -20.95 36.76
N SER A 411 -10.94 -19.84 36.06
CA SER A 411 -10.65 -19.88 34.62
C SER A 411 -9.30 -20.48 34.30
N ALA A 412 -8.26 -20.10 35.05
CA ALA A 412 -6.88 -20.53 34.81
C ALA A 412 -6.57 -21.91 35.39
N PHE A 413 -6.98 -22.16 36.63
CA PHE A 413 -6.59 -23.37 37.38
C PHE A 413 -7.75 -24.31 37.72
N LYS A 414 -8.99 -23.96 37.32
CA LYS A 414 -10.24 -24.71 37.65
C LYS A 414 -10.43 -24.87 39.16
N VAL A 415 -9.89 -23.98 39.96
CA VAL A 415 -10.02 -23.92 41.40
C VAL A 415 -11.22 -23.11 41.79
N ASN A 416 -12.15 -23.70 42.51
CA ASN A 416 -13.33 -22.98 43.01
C ASN A 416 -13.02 -22.36 44.37
N LEU A 417 -12.50 -21.15 44.38
CA LEU A 417 -12.28 -20.38 45.58
C LEU A 417 -13.62 -19.74 46.06
N SER A 418 -13.96 -19.93 47.34
CA SER A 418 -15.12 -19.29 47.94
C SER A 418 -14.74 -17.87 48.38
N PRO A 419 -15.45 -16.82 47.95
CA PRO A 419 -15.18 -15.43 48.37
C PRO A 419 -15.16 -15.21 49.89
N ALA A 420 -15.93 -16.01 50.63
CA ALA A 420 -15.99 -15.92 52.10
C ALA A 420 -14.71 -16.53 52.74
N LYS A 421 -14.17 -17.61 52.14
CA LYS A 421 -12.91 -18.25 52.58
C LYS A 421 -11.70 -17.41 52.25
N VAL A 422 -11.65 -16.84 51.04
CA VAL A 422 -10.55 -15.98 50.61
C VAL A 422 -10.35 -14.78 51.55
N LYS A 423 -11.42 -14.19 52.07
CA LYS A 423 -11.35 -13.11 53.06
C LYS A 423 -10.83 -13.53 54.41
N GLN A 424 -10.82 -14.82 54.73
CA GLN A 424 -10.38 -15.35 56.04
C GLN A 424 -8.98 -15.99 55.97
N GLN A 425 -8.53 -16.42 54.79
CA GLN A 425 -7.22 -17.02 54.58
C GLN A 425 -6.12 -15.97 54.48
N GLU A 426 -4.92 -16.35 54.81
CA GLU A 426 -3.75 -15.53 54.53
C GLU A 426 -3.36 -15.63 53.03
N PRO A 427 -2.79 -14.56 52.41
CA PRO A 427 -2.40 -14.57 50.97
C PRO A 427 -1.54 -15.75 50.62
N ASP A 428 -0.58 -16.10 51.46
CA ASP A 428 0.36 -17.24 51.23
C ASP A 428 -0.38 -18.58 51.15
N GLU A 429 -1.44 -18.77 51.95
CA GLU A 429 -2.28 -20.00 51.91
C GLU A 429 -3.06 -20.11 50.60
N ILE A 430 -3.53 -18.96 50.07
CA ILE A 430 -4.24 -18.89 48.79
C ILE A 430 -3.28 -19.19 47.66
N GLU A 431 -2.10 -18.58 47.71
CA GLU A 431 -1.03 -18.79 46.75
C GLU A 431 -0.62 -20.26 46.68
N GLU A 432 -0.34 -20.88 47.84
CA GLU A 432 0.04 -22.29 47.95
C GLU A 432 -1.07 -23.24 47.41
N GLN A 433 -2.33 -22.91 47.67
CA GLN A 433 -3.48 -23.65 47.13
C GLN A 433 -3.55 -23.56 45.61
N LEU A 434 -3.33 -22.39 45.02
CA LEU A 434 -3.32 -22.18 43.56
C LEU A 434 -2.13 -22.89 42.91
N ILE A 435 -0.94 -22.74 43.49
CA ILE A 435 0.27 -23.42 43.01
C ILE A 435 0.12 -24.93 43.03
N SER A 436 -0.42 -25.47 44.14
CA SER A 436 -0.67 -26.93 44.26
C SER A 436 -1.66 -27.43 43.20
N ALA A 437 -2.74 -26.68 42.94
CA ALA A 437 -3.72 -27.07 41.93
C ALA A 437 -3.17 -26.96 40.51
N ALA A 438 -2.37 -25.91 40.22
CA ALA A 438 -1.69 -25.76 38.95
C ALA A 438 -0.66 -26.89 38.71
N ALA A 439 0.12 -27.23 39.75
CA ALA A 439 1.10 -28.32 39.70
C ALA A 439 0.42 -29.65 39.39
N GLU A 440 -0.75 -29.93 40.02
CA GLU A 440 -1.51 -31.17 39.74
C GLU A 440 -2.02 -31.22 38.27
N GLN A 441 -2.40 -30.08 37.69
CA GLN A 441 -2.78 -30.00 36.27
C GLN A 441 -1.56 -30.21 35.35
N ILE A 442 -0.41 -29.64 35.70
CA ILE A 442 0.85 -29.87 34.95
C ILE A 442 1.22 -31.35 34.98
N ASP A 443 1.15 -31.98 36.15
CA ASP A 443 1.49 -33.40 36.30
C ASP A 443 0.57 -34.35 35.50
N LYS A 444 -0.70 -33.97 35.30
CA LYS A 444 -1.69 -34.75 34.53
C LYS A 444 -1.56 -34.57 33.01
N LYS A 445 -0.79 -33.59 32.54
CA LYS A 445 -0.60 -33.38 31.10
C LYS A 445 0.13 -34.55 30.47
N ASP A 446 -0.40 -35.04 29.35
CA ASP A 446 0.18 -36.11 28.56
C ASP A 446 1.46 -35.63 27.84
N CYS A 447 2.56 -36.31 28.09
CA CYS A 447 3.87 -36.05 27.50
C CYS A 447 4.34 -37.16 26.57
N SER A 448 3.46 -38.13 26.21
CA SER A 448 3.80 -39.25 25.35
C SER A 448 4.44 -38.90 24.02
N GLN A 449 4.15 -37.71 23.52
CA GLN A 449 4.71 -37.15 22.28
C GLN A 449 6.23 -36.91 22.35
N LEU A 450 6.80 -36.73 23.55
CA LEU A 450 8.25 -36.59 23.72
C LEU A 450 9.02 -37.82 23.26
N ALA A 451 8.47 -39.04 23.53
CA ALA A 451 9.07 -40.28 23.08
C ALA A 451 9.08 -40.43 21.55
N GLU A 452 8.10 -39.83 20.85
CA GLU A 452 8.05 -39.83 19.38
C GLU A 452 9.15 -38.95 18.79
N PHE A 453 9.42 -37.76 19.39
CA PHE A 453 10.47 -36.86 18.92
C PHE A 453 11.89 -37.44 19.04
N LEU A 454 12.10 -38.36 19.95
CA LEU A 454 13.40 -39.01 20.22
C LEU A 454 13.65 -40.26 19.37
N LYS A 455 12.67 -40.73 18.57
CA LYS A 455 12.91 -41.87 17.68
C LYS A 455 13.90 -41.48 16.57
N GLU A 456 14.81 -42.40 16.25
CA GLU A 456 15.83 -42.16 15.22
C GLU A 456 15.24 -41.81 13.84
N ASP A 457 14.08 -42.40 13.54
CA ASP A 457 13.38 -42.17 12.26
C ASP A 457 12.39 -41.01 12.28
N PHE A 458 12.30 -40.23 13.38
CA PHE A 458 11.33 -39.16 13.55
C PHE A 458 11.46 -38.09 12.43
N ALA A 459 12.67 -37.62 12.15
CA ALA A 459 12.90 -36.63 11.12
C ALA A 459 12.48 -37.12 9.72
N ILE A 460 12.77 -38.39 9.42
CA ILE A 460 12.42 -39.02 8.14
C ILE A 460 10.90 -39.18 8.01
N ARG A 461 10.23 -39.64 9.06
CA ARG A 461 8.75 -39.73 9.07
C ARG A 461 8.09 -38.38 8.89
N THR A 462 8.57 -37.36 9.60
CA THR A 462 8.07 -36.02 9.45
C THR A 462 8.25 -35.51 8.02
N LEU A 463 9.40 -35.78 7.40
CA LEU A 463 9.64 -35.40 6.00
C LEU A 463 8.71 -36.13 5.03
N VAL A 464 8.46 -37.43 5.25
CA VAL A 464 7.54 -38.25 4.44
C VAL A 464 6.12 -37.73 4.54
N GLU A 465 5.65 -37.45 5.76
CA GLU A 465 4.32 -36.87 5.99
C GLU A 465 4.18 -35.49 5.34
N TRP A 466 5.17 -34.64 5.53
CA TRP A 466 5.20 -33.31 4.91
C TRP A 466 5.18 -33.38 3.37
N ALA A 467 6.05 -34.19 2.77
CA ALA A 467 6.14 -34.34 1.32
C ALA A 467 4.88 -34.98 0.73
N GLY A 468 4.30 -35.95 1.42
CA GLY A 468 3.03 -36.56 1.04
C GLY A 468 1.87 -35.59 1.08
N ALA A 469 1.75 -34.82 2.16
CA ALA A 469 0.70 -33.81 2.31
C ALA A 469 0.85 -32.66 1.29
N LYS A 470 2.09 -32.26 0.97
CA LYS A 470 2.36 -31.09 0.10
C LYS A 470 2.29 -31.43 -1.38
N PHE A 471 2.96 -32.50 -1.82
CA PHE A 471 3.11 -32.85 -3.24
C PHE A 471 2.26 -34.03 -3.70
N ASP A 472 1.50 -34.66 -2.81
CA ASP A 472 0.72 -35.89 -3.08
C ASP A 472 1.62 -37.03 -3.60
N ILE A 473 2.81 -37.20 -3.00
CA ILE A 473 3.78 -38.22 -3.34
C ILE A 473 3.87 -39.30 -2.23
N LYS A 474 4.19 -40.52 -2.61
CA LYS A 474 4.40 -41.63 -1.67
C LYS A 474 5.90 -41.89 -1.53
N LEU A 475 6.38 -41.80 -0.32
CA LEU A 475 7.75 -42.10 0.07
C LEU A 475 7.76 -43.22 1.09
N ASP A 476 8.77 -44.11 1.05
CA ASP A 476 8.94 -45.19 2.00
C ASP A 476 9.99 -44.79 3.05
N VAL A 477 9.59 -44.81 4.33
CA VAL A 477 10.46 -44.45 5.45
C VAL A 477 11.68 -45.34 5.55
N VAL A 478 11.51 -46.67 5.30
CA VAL A 478 12.59 -47.67 5.41
C VAL A 478 13.64 -47.45 4.30
N GLU A 479 13.20 -47.14 3.09
CA GLU A 479 14.09 -46.83 1.97
C GLU A 479 14.91 -45.58 2.28
N LEU A 480 14.23 -44.50 2.73
CA LEU A 480 14.89 -43.23 3.02
C LEU A 480 15.85 -43.31 4.23
N ALA A 481 15.58 -44.15 5.22
CA ALA A 481 16.46 -44.30 6.38
C ALA A 481 17.86 -44.84 6.02
N SER A 482 18.01 -45.51 4.87
CA SER A 482 19.29 -45.99 4.37
C SER A 482 20.12 -44.94 3.60
N LEU A 483 19.54 -43.75 3.31
CA LEU A 483 20.12 -42.72 2.46
C LEU A 483 20.68 -41.57 3.27
N ASN A 484 21.66 -40.84 2.70
CA ASN A 484 22.11 -39.60 3.29
C ASN A 484 21.17 -38.43 2.91
N ALA A 485 21.27 -37.31 3.63
CA ALA A 485 20.40 -36.16 3.44
C ALA A 485 20.36 -35.61 2.00
N ALA A 486 21.48 -35.67 1.26
CA ALA A 486 21.54 -35.23 -0.13
C ALA A 486 20.77 -36.18 -1.07
N GLN A 487 20.89 -37.47 -0.84
CA GLN A 487 20.16 -38.50 -1.59
C GLN A 487 18.67 -38.45 -1.30
N ILE A 488 18.29 -38.29 -0.03
CA ILE A 488 16.88 -38.09 0.37
C ILE A 488 16.28 -36.88 -0.35
N ARG A 489 16.97 -35.72 -0.34
CA ARG A 489 16.52 -34.51 -1.05
C ARG A 489 16.35 -34.80 -2.54
N GLN A 490 17.32 -35.45 -3.17
CA GLN A 490 17.25 -35.79 -4.59
C GLN A 490 16.05 -36.67 -4.90
N GLN A 491 15.78 -37.69 -4.09
CA GLN A 491 14.66 -38.60 -4.27
C GLN A 491 13.30 -37.88 -4.11
N VAL A 492 13.19 -36.95 -3.14
CA VAL A 492 11.98 -36.13 -2.97
C VAL A 492 11.79 -35.22 -4.20
N SER A 493 12.84 -34.55 -4.67
CA SER A 493 12.78 -33.68 -5.87
C SER A 493 12.40 -34.48 -7.11
N GLU A 494 12.98 -35.68 -7.34
CA GLU A 494 12.65 -36.53 -8.48
C GLU A 494 11.17 -36.97 -8.46
N LYS A 495 10.64 -37.41 -7.30
CA LYS A 495 9.26 -37.82 -7.17
C LYS A 495 8.28 -36.63 -7.32
N ALA A 496 8.62 -35.46 -6.78
CA ALA A 496 7.82 -34.23 -6.97
C ALA A 496 7.82 -33.81 -8.46
N ALA A 497 8.96 -33.85 -9.14
CA ALA A 497 9.04 -33.56 -10.57
C ALA A 497 8.25 -34.55 -11.42
N ALA A 498 8.30 -35.85 -11.09
CA ALA A 498 7.48 -36.88 -11.75
C ALA A 498 5.99 -36.63 -11.56
N LYS A 499 5.55 -36.25 -10.34
CA LYS A 499 4.16 -35.89 -10.06
C LYS A 499 3.72 -34.64 -10.82
N TYR A 500 4.59 -33.63 -10.92
CA TYR A 500 4.31 -32.43 -11.69
C TYR A 500 4.20 -32.74 -13.20
N LYS A 501 5.09 -33.61 -13.75
CA LYS A 501 4.98 -34.11 -15.12
C LYS A 501 3.69 -34.91 -15.36
N GLN A 502 3.27 -35.71 -14.39
CA GLN A 502 1.97 -36.38 -14.44
C GLN A 502 0.82 -35.38 -14.56
N ARG A 503 0.89 -34.27 -13.84
CA ARG A 503 -0.09 -33.20 -13.92
C ARG A 503 -0.11 -32.47 -15.27
N GLU A 504 1.06 -32.30 -15.92
CA GLU A 504 1.13 -31.78 -17.28
C GLU A 504 0.35 -32.65 -18.29
N ILE A 505 0.33 -33.97 -18.06
CA ILE A 505 -0.40 -34.93 -18.90
C ILE A 505 -1.89 -34.93 -18.59
N GLU A 506 -2.27 -34.92 -17.33
CA GLU A 506 -3.65 -35.16 -16.88
C GLU A 506 -4.50 -33.88 -16.89
N TYR A 507 -3.94 -32.75 -16.45
CA TYR A 507 -4.71 -31.52 -16.23
C TYR A 507 -5.39 -30.97 -17.51
N PRO A 508 -4.74 -30.90 -18.70
CA PRO A 508 -5.41 -30.47 -19.92
C PRO A 508 -6.63 -31.32 -20.25
N VAL A 509 -6.54 -32.64 -20.02
CA VAL A 509 -7.63 -33.58 -20.25
C VAL A 509 -8.77 -33.39 -19.24
N GLU A 510 -8.42 -33.25 -17.95
CA GLU A 510 -9.38 -32.96 -16.89
C GLU A 510 -10.14 -31.66 -17.16
N PHE A 511 -9.42 -30.61 -17.55
CA PHE A 511 -10.02 -29.32 -17.90
C PHE A 511 -10.99 -29.45 -19.06
N ALA A 512 -10.60 -30.13 -20.14
CA ALA A 512 -11.44 -30.34 -21.31
C ALA A 512 -12.69 -31.21 -21.00
N MET A 513 -12.51 -32.26 -20.18
CA MET A 513 -13.64 -33.06 -19.72
C MET A 513 -14.60 -32.30 -18.82
N ASN A 514 -14.09 -31.44 -17.93
CA ASN A 514 -14.93 -30.60 -17.08
C ASN A 514 -15.74 -29.55 -17.85
N MET A 515 -15.27 -29.08 -19.01
CA MET A 515 -16.05 -28.21 -19.88
C MET A 515 -17.33 -28.91 -20.41
N VAL A 516 -17.28 -30.23 -20.60
CA VAL A 516 -18.39 -31.01 -21.19
C VAL A 516 -19.27 -31.61 -20.11
N TYR A 517 -18.69 -32.21 -19.08
CA TYR A 517 -19.38 -32.96 -18.03
C TYR A 517 -19.51 -32.20 -16.71
N GLY A 518 -19.13 -30.92 -16.68
CA GLY A 518 -19.21 -30.07 -15.48
C GLY A 518 -20.67 -29.69 -15.13
N PRO A 519 -20.87 -28.89 -14.06
CA PRO A 519 -22.18 -28.57 -13.50
C PRO A 519 -23.20 -27.92 -14.46
N GLN A 520 -22.71 -27.39 -15.58
CA GLN A 520 -23.59 -26.76 -16.62
C GLN A 520 -24.22 -27.76 -17.60
N GLY A 521 -23.91 -29.04 -17.47
CA GLY A 521 -24.45 -30.11 -18.25
C GLY A 521 -23.90 -30.25 -19.68
N ALA A 522 -23.88 -31.46 -20.20
CA ALA A 522 -23.47 -31.76 -21.58
C ALA A 522 -24.52 -31.30 -22.56
N ASN A 523 -24.12 -30.49 -23.55
CA ASN A 523 -24.94 -30.16 -24.71
C ASN A 523 -24.22 -30.58 -26.01
N VAL A 524 -24.94 -30.62 -27.15
CA VAL A 524 -24.37 -31.06 -28.42
C VAL A 524 -23.15 -30.24 -28.84
N TYR A 525 -23.15 -28.94 -28.56
CA TYR A 525 -22.01 -28.05 -28.86
C TYR A 525 -20.81 -28.38 -27.98
N ALA A 526 -21.02 -28.81 -26.74
CA ALA A 526 -19.90 -29.17 -25.85
C ALA A 526 -19.11 -30.38 -26.36
N PHE A 527 -19.82 -31.40 -26.89
CA PHE A 527 -19.16 -32.57 -27.50
C PHE A 527 -18.40 -32.21 -28.76
N GLN A 528 -18.94 -31.29 -29.58
CA GLN A 528 -18.22 -30.78 -30.75
C GLN A 528 -16.95 -30.04 -30.35
N THR A 529 -17.03 -29.15 -29.37
CA THR A 529 -15.88 -28.41 -28.84
C THR A 529 -14.78 -29.35 -28.30
N LEU A 530 -15.17 -30.42 -27.59
CA LEU A 530 -14.22 -31.43 -27.11
C LEU A 530 -13.56 -32.18 -28.26
N ALA A 531 -14.33 -32.56 -29.30
CA ALA A 531 -13.79 -33.20 -30.49
C ALA A 531 -12.76 -32.29 -31.20
N GLU A 532 -13.12 -31.04 -31.41
CA GLU A 532 -12.23 -30.04 -32.03
C GLU A 532 -10.97 -29.83 -31.21
N TRP A 533 -11.10 -29.71 -29.87
CA TRP A 533 -9.95 -29.59 -28.95
C TRP A 533 -9.03 -30.81 -29.04
N ALA A 534 -9.57 -32.04 -28.98
CA ALA A 534 -8.79 -33.26 -29.03
C ALA A 534 -8.08 -33.45 -30.40
N ASN A 535 -8.80 -33.15 -31.49
CA ASN A 535 -8.27 -33.24 -32.85
C ASN A 535 -7.16 -32.21 -33.06
N ARG A 536 -7.35 -31.00 -32.59
CA ARG A 536 -6.38 -29.91 -32.69
C ARG A 536 -5.15 -30.20 -31.87
N LYS A 537 -5.32 -30.70 -30.64
CA LYS A 537 -4.22 -30.92 -29.70
C LYS A 537 -3.43 -32.18 -29.99
N TYR A 538 -4.12 -33.28 -30.26
CA TYR A 538 -3.53 -34.62 -30.36
C TYR A 538 -3.72 -35.29 -31.73
N ASN A 539 -4.29 -34.58 -32.71
CA ASN A 539 -4.62 -35.17 -34.03
C ASN A 539 -5.41 -36.49 -33.90
N ALA A 540 -6.41 -36.48 -32.99
CA ALA A 540 -7.07 -37.69 -32.51
C ALA A 540 -8.09 -38.32 -33.49
N GLY A 541 -8.56 -37.54 -34.50
CA GLY A 541 -9.58 -38.00 -35.48
C GLY A 541 -10.94 -38.33 -34.87
N LEU A 542 -11.31 -37.72 -33.73
CA LEU A 542 -12.54 -37.96 -33.02
C LEU A 542 -13.68 -37.10 -33.58
N SER A 543 -14.87 -37.69 -33.72
CA SER A 543 -16.10 -36.95 -34.01
C SER A 543 -16.97 -36.74 -32.78
N ALA A 544 -17.84 -35.70 -32.79
CA ALA A 544 -18.78 -35.43 -31.68
C ALA A 544 -19.68 -36.64 -31.37
N GLU A 545 -20.10 -37.38 -32.41
CA GLU A 545 -20.94 -38.59 -32.26
C GLU A 545 -20.18 -39.72 -31.54
N GLN A 546 -18.91 -39.91 -31.90
CA GLN A 546 -18.06 -40.88 -31.21
C GLN A 546 -17.90 -40.55 -29.73
N ILE A 547 -17.66 -39.29 -29.42
CA ILE A 547 -17.50 -38.82 -28.02
C ILE A 547 -18.81 -39.02 -27.23
N GLN A 548 -19.96 -38.72 -27.83
CA GLN A 548 -21.26 -38.84 -27.16
C GLN A 548 -21.60 -40.30 -26.79
N ASN A 549 -21.16 -41.26 -27.60
CA ASN A 549 -21.44 -42.69 -27.39
C ASN A 549 -20.49 -43.42 -26.47
N VAL A 550 -19.42 -42.76 -26.02
CA VAL A 550 -18.41 -43.33 -25.10
C VAL A 550 -18.70 -42.91 -23.66
N LYS A 551 -18.53 -43.86 -22.70
CA LYS A 551 -18.64 -43.52 -21.25
C LYS A 551 -17.57 -42.52 -20.86
N PRO A 552 -17.89 -41.46 -20.05
CA PRO A 552 -16.94 -40.40 -19.67
C PRO A 552 -15.61 -40.92 -19.15
N ARG A 553 -15.62 -41.96 -18.33
CA ARG A 553 -14.38 -42.57 -17.77
C ARG A 553 -13.48 -43.17 -18.87
N LEU A 554 -14.07 -43.88 -19.83
CA LEU A 554 -13.30 -44.46 -20.93
C LEU A 554 -12.75 -43.38 -21.86
N LEU A 555 -13.55 -42.35 -22.12
CA LEU A 555 -13.12 -41.19 -22.90
C LEU A 555 -11.93 -40.46 -22.21
N TYR A 556 -12.04 -40.26 -20.91
CA TYR A 556 -10.93 -39.67 -20.13
C TYR A 556 -9.64 -40.49 -20.28
N GLU A 557 -9.71 -41.83 -20.10
CA GLU A 557 -8.53 -42.68 -20.24
C GLU A 557 -7.94 -42.66 -21.67
N GLN A 558 -8.79 -42.61 -22.70
CA GLN A 558 -8.33 -42.49 -24.10
C GLN A 558 -7.60 -41.16 -24.33
N LEU A 559 -8.18 -40.04 -23.87
CA LEU A 559 -7.58 -38.73 -24.01
C LEU A 559 -6.30 -38.61 -23.18
N ARG A 560 -6.25 -39.18 -21.98
CA ARG A 560 -5.05 -39.24 -21.13
C ARG A 560 -3.91 -40.01 -21.82
N GLN A 561 -4.21 -41.19 -22.40
CA GLN A 561 -3.21 -41.97 -23.15
C GLN A 561 -2.69 -41.19 -24.38
N LEU A 562 -3.55 -40.44 -25.09
CA LEU A 562 -3.11 -39.57 -26.17
C LEU A 562 -2.19 -38.46 -25.67
N SER A 563 -2.57 -37.76 -24.61
CA SER A 563 -1.74 -36.75 -23.96
C SER A 563 -0.38 -37.33 -23.52
N GLU A 564 -0.38 -38.49 -22.88
CA GLU A 564 0.82 -39.18 -22.44
C GLU A 564 1.73 -39.55 -23.61
N SER A 565 1.16 -40.07 -24.73
CA SER A 565 1.94 -40.44 -25.92
C SER A 565 2.64 -39.22 -26.55
N PHE A 566 1.95 -38.07 -26.61
CA PHE A 566 2.52 -36.85 -27.14
C PHE A 566 3.62 -36.27 -26.24
N ASN A 567 3.45 -36.33 -24.93
CA ASN A 567 4.46 -35.91 -23.97
C ASN A 567 5.67 -36.86 -23.90
N ASN A 568 5.52 -38.13 -24.29
CA ASN A 568 6.55 -39.16 -24.25
C ASN A 568 7.19 -39.48 -25.61
N GLY A 569 7.22 -38.53 -26.57
CA GLY A 569 8.04 -38.62 -27.78
C GLY A 569 7.28 -38.55 -29.10
N LYS A 570 5.97 -38.72 -29.18
CA LYS A 570 5.21 -38.58 -30.42
C LYS A 570 5.28 -37.15 -30.96
N LEU A 571 5.32 -36.13 -30.09
CA LEU A 571 5.56 -34.75 -30.49
C LEU A 571 6.92 -34.57 -31.12
N ASP A 572 7.98 -35.11 -30.54
CA ASP A 572 9.35 -34.99 -31.05
C ASP A 572 9.51 -35.68 -32.40
N GLN A 573 8.77 -36.78 -32.64
CA GLN A 573 8.70 -37.44 -33.95
C GLN A 573 8.01 -36.53 -34.98
N GLU A 574 6.84 -35.98 -34.67
CA GLU A 574 6.10 -35.04 -35.55
C GLU A 574 6.99 -33.84 -35.93
N LEU A 575 7.67 -33.24 -34.95
CA LEU A 575 8.59 -32.13 -35.19
C LEU A 575 9.76 -32.51 -36.08
N SER A 576 10.37 -33.65 -35.81
CA SER A 576 11.55 -34.13 -36.58
C SER A 576 11.22 -34.41 -38.06
N GLU A 577 10.06 -35.02 -38.30
CA GLU A 577 9.56 -35.25 -39.67
C GLU A 577 9.32 -33.92 -40.41
N LYS A 578 8.70 -32.96 -39.77
CA LYS A 578 8.40 -31.65 -40.36
C LYS A 578 9.68 -30.82 -40.63
N ILE A 579 10.61 -30.84 -39.69
CA ILE A 579 11.91 -30.15 -39.84
C ILE A 579 12.67 -30.71 -41.04
N THR A 580 12.55 -32.02 -41.29
CA THR A 580 13.27 -32.67 -42.42
C THR A 580 12.63 -32.37 -43.78
N HIS A 581 11.31 -32.21 -43.85
CA HIS A 581 10.58 -32.15 -45.12
C HIS A 581 10.13 -30.73 -45.53
N LEU A 582 10.08 -29.76 -44.63
CA LEU A 582 9.63 -28.40 -44.94
C LEU A 582 10.78 -27.39 -44.97
N ASN A 583 10.66 -26.40 -45.84
CA ASN A 583 11.56 -25.25 -45.80
C ASN A 583 11.19 -24.30 -44.64
N THR A 584 12.04 -23.31 -44.34
CA THR A 584 11.86 -22.42 -43.16
C THR A 584 10.52 -21.65 -43.20
N ALA A 585 10.13 -21.13 -44.37
CA ALA A 585 8.88 -20.39 -44.50
C ALA A 585 7.62 -21.29 -44.32
N GLU A 586 7.65 -22.48 -44.91
CA GLU A 586 6.59 -23.48 -44.74
C GLU A 586 6.53 -24.01 -43.34
N LEU A 587 7.67 -24.18 -42.67
CA LEU A 587 7.78 -24.64 -41.30
C LEU A 587 7.21 -23.61 -40.31
N VAL A 588 7.50 -22.33 -40.50
CA VAL A 588 6.90 -21.23 -39.73
C VAL A 588 5.39 -21.22 -39.88
N LYS A 589 4.90 -21.31 -41.11
CA LYS A 589 3.48 -21.33 -41.38
C LYS A 589 2.78 -22.53 -40.71
N TRP A 590 3.33 -23.74 -40.89
CA TRP A 590 2.83 -24.94 -40.26
C TRP A 590 2.83 -24.87 -38.72
N ALA A 591 3.94 -24.39 -38.13
CA ALA A 591 4.05 -24.30 -36.67
C ALA A 591 3.07 -23.28 -36.08
N ASN A 592 2.90 -22.13 -36.73
CA ASN A 592 1.96 -21.11 -36.31
C ASN A 592 0.49 -21.59 -36.42
N GLU A 593 0.16 -22.34 -37.50
CA GLU A 593 -1.18 -22.94 -37.67
C GLU A 593 -1.42 -24.10 -36.69
N ARG A 594 -0.40 -24.94 -36.43
CA ARG A 594 -0.50 -26.16 -35.63
C ARG A 594 -0.49 -25.88 -34.13
N PHE A 595 0.36 -24.95 -33.69
CA PHE A 595 0.63 -24.68 -32.26
C PHE A 595 0.16 -23.30 -31.82
N GLU A 596 -0.53 -22.52 -32.67
CA GLU A 596 -0.93 -21.13 -32.36
C GLU A 596 0.24 -20.23 -31.95
N ALA A 597 1.43 -20.57 -32.46
CA ALA A 597 2.63 -19.81 -32.16
C ALA A 597 2.69 -18.52 -32.99
N SER A 598 3.57 -17.61 -32.58
CA SER A 598 3.85 -16.38 -33.32
C SER A 598 5.35 -16.35 -33.73
N LEU A 599 5.78 -17.43 -34.38
CA LEU A 599 7.16 -17.57 -34.83
C LEU A 599 7.39 -16.81 -36.14
N SER A 600 8.59 -16.23 -36.29
CA SER A 600 9.08 -15.59 -37.49
C SER A 600 10.16 -16.44 -38.16
N GLU A 601 10.49 -16.17 -39.42
CA GLU A 601 11.59 -16.86 -40.12
C GLU A 601 12.95 -16.65 -39.44
N GLY A 602 13.13 -15.48 -38.77
CA GLY A 602 14.32 -15.19 -38.00
C GLY A 602 14.51 -16.11 -36.79
N ASP A 603 13.40 -16.51 -36.15
CA ASP A 603 13.42 -17.41 -34.98
C ASP A 603 13.83 -18.84 -35.35
N LEU A 604 13.70 -19.24 -36.62
CA LEU A 604 14.02 -20.57 -37.11
C LEU A 604 15.23 -20.59 -38.10
N ALA A 605 16.04 -19.55 -38.13
CA ALA A 605 17.16 -19.42 -39.06
C ALA A 605 18.32 -20.40 -38.75
N GLY A 606 18.62 -20.64 -37.47
CA GLY A 606 19.66 -21.57 -37.01
C GLY A 606 19.15 -23.00 -36.91
N GLU A 607 19.91 -23.99 -37.32
CA GLU A 607 19.49 -25.41 -37.32
C GLU A 607 19.30 -25.96 -35.89
N ALA A 608 20.15 -25.61 -34.94
CA ALA A 608 20.03 -26.00 -33.54
C ALA A 608 18.88 -25.25 -32.86
N GLU A 609 18.78 -23.95 -33.08
CA GLU A 609 17.74 -23.06 -32.55
C GLU A 609 16.34 -23.44 -33.05
N ARG A 610 16.26 -23.87 -34.34
CA ARG A 610 15.04 -24.30 -35.01
C ARG A 610 14.30 -25.41 -34.23
N LYS A 611 15.04 -26.47 -33.85
CA LYS A 611 14.47 -27.60 -33.10
C LYS A 611 14.04 -27.18 -31.68
N GLU A 612 14.84 -26.37 -31.02
CA GLU A 612 14.57 -25.89 -29.68
C GLU A 612 13.33 -24.99 -29.66
N ARG A 613 13.23 -23.98 -30.52
CA ARG A 613 12.10 -23.06 -30.61
C ARG A 613 10.79 -23.76 -30.98
N LEU A 614 10.86 -24.68 -31.92
CA LEU A 614 9.65 -25.47 -32.26
C LEU A 614 9.22 -26.38 -31.14
N SER A 615 10.16 -27.03 -30.46
CA SER A 615 9.83 -27.87 -29.28
C SER A 615 9.25 -27.06 -28.14
N GLU A 616 9.76 -25.85 -27.88
CA GLU A 616 9.25 -24.93 -26.88
C GLU A 616 7.79 -24.53 -27.22
N ALA A 617 7.52 -24.04 -28.43
CA ALA A 617 6.21 -23.65 -28.85
C ALA A 617 5.18 -24.82 -28.83
N ALA A 618 5.61 -26.01 -29.25
CA ALA A 618 4.75 -27.19 -29.26
C ALA A 618 4.43 -27.66 -27.83
N ARG A 619 5.39 -27.64 -26.91
CA ARG A 619 5.17 -27.98 -25.50
C ARG A 619 4.30 -26.94 -24.80
N GLU A 620 4.51 -25.64 -25.06
CA GLU A 620 3.63 -24.58 -24.55
C GLU A 620 2.18 -24.78 -24.99
N PHE A 621 1.95 -25.14 -26.26
CA PHE A 621 0.62 -25.46 -26.75
C PHE A 621 -0.01 -26.67 -26.07
N LEU A 622 0.74 -27.78 -25.85
CA LEU A 622 0.22 -28.96 -25.19
C LEU A 622 -0.17 -28.71 -23.72
N ARG A 623 0.50 -27.80 -23.06
CA ARG A 623 0.26 -27.47 -21.63
C ARG A 623 -0.52 -26.16 -21.39
N ALA A 624 -1.12 -25.60 -22.43
CA ALA A 624 -1.73 -24.27 -22.38
C ALA A 624 -2.72 -24.10 -21.21
N GLU A 625 -3.60 -25.12 -20.98
CA GLU A 625 -4.58 -25.06 -19.88
C GLU A 625 -3.90 -25.09 -18.51
N LEU A 626 -2.83 -25.87 -18.35
CA LEU A 626 -2.03 -25.88 -17.13
C LEU A 626 -1.30 -24.55 -16.94
N SER A 627 -0.75 -23.98 -18.00
CA SER A 627 -0.09 -22.66 -17.97
C SER A 627 -1.04 -21.55 -17.55
N ASP A 628 -2.29 -21.61 -17.99
CA ASP A 628 -3.35 -20.67 -17.56
C ASP A 628 -3.67 -20.83 -16.06
N LEU A 629 -3.74 -22.08 -15.57
CA LEU A 629 -3.90 -22.34 -14.14
C LEU A 629 -2.71 -21.80 -13.34
N GLU A 630 -1.50 -22.11 -13.76
CA GLU A 630 -0.26 -21.66 -13.13
C GLU A 630 -0.21 -20.14 -13.05
N LYS A 631 -0.49 -19.47 -14.16
CA LYS A 631 -0.57 -18.01 -14.22
C LYS A 631 -1.60 -17.46 -13.23
N TYR A 632 -2.77 -18.06 -13.19
CA TYR A 632 -3.82 -17.66 -12.27
C TYR A 632 -3.40 -17.83 -10.81
N VAL A 633 -2.91 -19.01 -10.44
CA VAL A 633 -2.47 -19.33 -9.08
C VAL A 633 -1.32 -18.39 -8.65
N LEU A 634 -0.32 -18.24 -9.50
CA LEU A 634 0.82 -17.35 -9.22
C LEU A 634 0.34 -15.92 -9.00
N LEU A 635 -0.49 -15.33 -9.87
CA LEU A 635 -0.96 -13.96 -9.72
C LEU A 635 -1.79 -13.77 -8.45
N GLN A 636 -2.68 -14.71 -8.14
CA GLN A 636 -3.51 -14.63 -6.93
C GLN A 636 -2.64 -14.64 -5.66
N ILE A 637 -1.67 -15.54 -5.58
CA ILE A 637 -0.80 -15.64 -4.41
C ILE A 637 0.13 -14.41 -4.33
N TYR A 638 0.75 -14.01 -5.44
CA TYR A 638 1.61 -12.84 -5.49
C TYR A 638 0.87 -11.57 -5.03
N ASP A 639 -0.30 -11.32 -5.60
CA ASP A 639 -1.04 -10.09 -5.34
C ASP A 639 -1.59 -10.03 -3.90
N SER A 640 -2.10 -11.15 -3.36
CA SER A 640 -2.58 -11.19 -1.97
C SER A 640 -1.42 -11.00 -0.98
N THR A 641 -0.34 -11.77 -1.14
CA THR A 641 0.79 -11.72 -0.22
C THR A 641 1.52 -10.38 -0.26
N TRP A 642 1.59 -9.75 -1.45
CA TRP A 642 2.15 -8.40 -1.58
C TRP A 642 1.33 -7.34 -0.84
N LYS A 643 0.01 -7.41 -0.89
CA LYS A 643 -0.87 -6.50 -0.13
C LYS A 643 -0.64 -6.63 1.37
N ASP A 644 -0.56 -7.87 1.87
CA ASP A 644 -0.30 -8.16 3.27
C ASP A 644 1.09 -7.64 3.69
N HIS A 645 2.09 -7.79 2.82
CA HIS A 645 3.44 -7.28 3.04
C HIS A 645 3.48 -5.74 3.09
N LEU A 646 2.79 -5.05 2.17
CA LEU A 646 2.70 -3.59 2.19
C LEU A 646 2.11 -3.09 3.51
N TYR A 647 1.03 -3.71 3.97
CA TYR A 647 0.41 -3.40 5.25
C TYR A 647 1.38 -3.62 6.43
N SER A 648 2.09 -4.74 6.44
CA SER A 648 3.08 -5.04 7.47
C SER A 648 4.26 -4.05 7.47
N MET A 649 4.72 -3.61 6.30
CA MET A 649 5.77 -2.59 6.16
C MET A 649 5.32 -1.20 6.64
N ASP A 650 4.04 -0.84 6.43
CA ASP A 650 3.49 0.41 6.96
C ASP A 650 3.42 0.37 8.50
N HIS A 651 3.05 -0.76 9.09
CA HIS A 651 3.13 -0.97 10.54
C HIS A 651 4.55 -0.87 11.07
N LEU A 652 5.50 -1.52 10.40
CA LEU A 652 6.91 -1.42 10.77
C LEU A 652 7.40 0.04 10.75
N LYS A 653 7.07 0.77 9.67
CA LYS A 653 7.44 2.18 9.52
C LYS A 653 6.86 3.06 10.63
N SER A 654 5.61 2.80 11.05
CA SER A 654 4.94 3.57 12.11
C SER A 654 5.60 3.37 13.47
N ASN A 655 6.13 2.18 13.75
CA ASN A 655 6.61 1.79 15.07
C ASN A 655 8.14 1.81 15.21
N ILE A 656 8.89 1.93 14.11
CA ILE A 656 10.34 1.76 14.12
C ILE A 656 11.08 2.82 14.95
N HIS A 657 10.50 4.01 15.12
CA HIS A 657 11.16 5.08 15.89
C HIS A 657 11.25 4.75 17.38
N PHE A 658 10.41 3.85 17.91
CA PHE A 658 10.55 3.38 19.29
C PHE A 658 11.86 2.63 19.54
N ARG A 659 12.51 2.12 18.48
CA ARG A 659 13.84 1.50 18.59
C ARG A 659 14.93 2.49 18.99
N ALA A 660 14.71 3.79 18.78
CA ALA A 660 15.64 4.84 19.24
C ALA A 660 15.80 4.87 20.77
N PHE A 661 14.76 4.48 21.53
CA PHE A 661 14.86 4.37 22.99
C PHE A 661 15.84 3.28 23.46
N ALA A 662 16.12 2.29 22.60
CA ALA A 662 17.12 1.26 22.84
C ALA A 662 18.48 1.58 22.19
N GLU A 663 18.77 2.85 21.92
CA GLU A 663 20.01 3.36 21.30
C GLU A 663 20.32 2.76 19.92
N LYS A 664 19.30 2.27 19.21
CA LYS A 664 19.41 1.73 17.84
C LYS A 664 18.99 2.76 16.82
N ASP A 665 19.73 2.87 15.72
CA ASP A 665 19.35 3.72 14.59
C ASP A 665 18.08 3.16 13.93
N PRO A 666 16.94 3.89 13.96
CA PRO A 666 15.68 3.43 13.38
C PRO A 666 15.76 3.13 11.88
N LYS A 667 16.62 3.83 11.13
CA LYS A 667 16.77 3.64 9.68
C LYS A 667 17.49 2.32 9.38
N ILE A 668 18.52 1.98 10.15
CA ILE A 668 19.25 0.72 10.00
C ILE A 668 18.35 -0.45 10.38
N GLU A 669 17.63 -0.33 11.50
CA GLU A 669 16.69 -1.35 11.96
C GLU A 669 15.54 -1.55 10.94
N TYR A 670 15.01 -0.47 10.38
CA TYR A 670 13.99 -0.55 9.33
C TYR A 670 14.47 -1.29 8.08
N LYS A 671 15.70 -1.00 7.62
CA LYS A 671 16.31 -1.71 6.49
C LYS A 671 16.46 -3.21 6.78
N ARG A 672 16.94 -3.56 7.98
CA ARG A 672 17.19 -4.95 8.40
C ARG A 672 15.88 -5.74 8.53
N GLU A 673 14.90 -5.19 9.27
CA GLU A 673 13.62 -5.84 9.47
C GLU A 673 12.82 -5.92 8.17
N GLY A 674 12.80 -4.86 7.37
CA GLY A 674 12.13 -4.84 6.08
C GLY A 674 12.71 -5.85 5.08
N PHE A 675 14.04 -6.07 5.09
CA PHE A 675 14.67 -7.10 4.28
C PHE A 675 14.27 -8.51 4.75
N ARG A 676 14.24 -8.75 6.07
CA ARG A 676 13.79 -10.01 6.64
C ARG A 676 12.36 -10.34 6.26
N MET A 677 11.43 -9.38 6.49
CA MET A 677 10.02 -9.54 6.14
C MET A 677 9.78 -9.77 4.65
N PHE A 678 10.58 -9.13 3.79
CA PHE A 678 10.48 -9.33 2.34
C PHE A 678 10.91 -10.74 1.91
N ASN A 679 12.00 -11.28 2.50
CA ASN A 679 12.42 -12.65 2.24
C ASN A 679 11.41 -13.67 2.76
N GLU A 680 10.89 -13.48 3.96
CA GLU A 680 9.81 -14.31 4.53
C GLU A 680 8.56 -14.29 3.62
N MET A 681 8.20 -13.14 3.07
CA MET A 681 7.12 -13.03 2.09
C MET A 681 7.40 -13.84 0.82
N LEU A 682 8.61 -13.78 0.27
CA LEU A 682 8.98 -14.55 -0.92
C LEU A 682 8.96 -16.06 -0.66
N GLU A 683 9.47 -16.49 0.48
CA GLU A 683 9.42 -17.89 0.92
C GLU A 683 7.97 -18.37 1.12
N ALA A 684 7.11 -17.54 1.71
CA ALA A 684 5.68 -17.84 1.86
C ALA A 684 4.95 -17.96 0.52
N ILE A 685 5.33 -17.16 -0.49
CA ILE A 685 4.81 -17.29 -1.86
C ILE A 685 5.22 -18.64 -2.44
N GLU A 686 6.51 -19.00 -2.38
CA GLU A 686 7.04 -20.26 -2.91
C GLU A 686 6.39 -21.46 -2.22
N ASP A 687 6.20 -21.40 -0.91
CA ASP A 687 5.54 -22.43 -0.13
C ASP A 687 4.08 -22.61 -0.53
N ARG A 688 3.30 -21.52 -0.63
CA ARG A 688 1.89 -21.57 -1.04
C ARG A 688 1.71 -22.05 -2.47
N VAL A 689 2.55 -21.58 -3.41
CA VAL A 689 2.50 -22.01 -4.81
C VAL A 689 2.77 -23.50 -4.90
N SER A 690 3.81 -23.99 -4.23
CA SER A 690 4.19 -25.41 -4.22
C SER A 690 3.13 -26.32 -3.61
N ASP A 691 2.30 -25.81 -2.69
CA ASP A 691 1.19 -26.57 -2.13
C ASP A 691 -0.03 -26.60 -3.08
N ILE A 692 -0.41 -25.44 -3.60
CA ILE A 692 -1.65 -25.28 -4.36
C ILE A 692 -1.56 -25.91 -5.75
N ILE A 693 -0.39 -25.82 -6.42
CA ILE A 693 -0.26 -26.24 -7.82
C ILE A 693 -0.54 -27.73 -8.04
N PHE A 694 -0.36 -28.57 -7.05
CA PHE A 694 -0.65 -30.00 -7.12
C PHE A 694 -2.12 -30.35 -6.84
N LYS A 695 -2.87 -29.48 -6.16
CA LYS A 695 -4.21 -29.77 -5.61
C LYS A 695 -5.34 -29.05 -6.32
N VAL A 696 -5.08 -27.86 -6.89
CA VAL A 696 -6.14 -27.01 -7.44
C VAL A 696 -6.59 -27.44 -8.83
N HIS A 697 -7.90 -27.46 -9.04
CA HIS A 697 -8.55 -27.65 -10.33
C HIS A 697 -9.42 -26.42 -10.60
N LEU A 698 -9.29 -25.79 -11.79
CA LEU A 698 -10.18 -24.71 -12.21
C LEU A 698 -11.43 -25.32 -12.82
N GLU A 699 -12.60 -24.93 -12.29
CA GLU A 699 -13.86 -25.22 -12.97
C GLU A 699 -13.96 -24.40 -14.25
N ALA A 700 -14.51 -24.97 -15.33
CA ALA A 700 -14.61 -24.36 -16.65
C ALA A 700 -15.36 -23.00 -16.68
N GLY A 701 -16.17 -22.72 -15.65
CA GLY A 701 -16.88 -21.43 -15.47
C GLY A 701 -16.03 -20.32 -14.80
N ALA A 702 -14.85 -20.65 -14.23
CA ALA A 702 -14.03 -19.67 -13.49
C ALA A 702 -13.34 -18.65 -14.42
N ARG A 703 -13.15 -18.95 -15.70
CA ARG A 703 -12.65 -17.98 -16.70
C ARG A 703 -13.56 -16.76 -16.86
N ALA A 704 -14.87 -16.91 -16.62
CA ALA A 704 -15.85 -15.81 -16.76
C ALA A 704 -15.97 -14.94 -15.50
N ARG A 705 -15.37 -15.34 -14.38
CA ARG A 705 -15.38 -14.58 -13.13
C ARG A 705 -13.95 -14.35 -12.64
N SER A 706 -13.11 -13.78 -13.50
CA SER A 706 -11.92 -13.08 -13.01
C SER A 706 -12.41 -11.99 -12.07
N VAL A 707 -11.98 -12.06 -10.80
CA VAL A 707 -12.22 -11.01 -9.78
C VAL A 707 -11.62 -9.66 -10.22
N TRP A 708 -10.80 -9.70 -11.25
CA TRP A 708 -10.29 -8.56 -11.99
C TRP A 708 -10.90 -8.58 -13.40
N ASN A 709 -12.14 -8.11 -13.53
CA ASN A 709 -12.64 -7.58 -14.79
C ASN A 709 -11.89 -6.25 -15.06
N VAL A 710 -10.58 -6.32 -15.21
CA VAL A 710 -9.79 -5.26 -15.84
C VAL A 710 -9.99 -5.43 -17.35
N SER A 711 -11.23 -5.26 -17.79
CA SER A 711 -11.54 -5.15 -19.22
C SER A 711 -11.09 -3.80 -19.79
N GLN A 712 -10.67 -2.86 -18.93
CA GLN A 712 -10.02 -1.61 -19.31
C GLN A 712 -9.17 -1.14 -18.12
N THR A 713 -7.85 -1.14 -18.26
CA THR A 713 -7.03 -0.09 -17.68
C THR A 713 -7.41 1.19 -18.40
N VAL A 714 -8.48 1.82 -17.95
CA VAL A 714 -8.69 3.22 -18.25
C VAL A 714 -7.64 3.93 -17.40
N HIS A 715 -6.50 4.25 -18.01
CA HIS A 715 -5.82 5.46 -17.66
C HIS A 715 -6.86 6.54 -17.96
N ASP A 716 -7.60 6.95 -16.95
CA ASP A 716 -8.24 8.25 -16.97
C ASP A 716 -7.09 9.27 -17.03
N GLU A 717 -6.60 9.52 -18.23
CA GLU A 717 -6.15 10.86 -18.54
C GLU A 717 -7.39 11.72 -18.30
N VAL A 718 -7.41 12.33 -17.11
CA VAL A 718 -8.38 13.34 -16.75
C VAL A 718 -8.05 14.58 -17.59
N GLY A 719 -8.26 14.47 -18.88
CA GLY A 719 -8.43 15.62 -19.76
C GLY A 719 -9.77 16.24 -19.39
N GLN A 720 -9.75 17.52 -19.03
CA GLN A 720 -10.95 18.31 -18.68
C GLN A 720 -12.09 18.19 -19.74
N PHE A 721 -11.78 17.76 -20.95
CA PHE A 721 -12.74 17.51 -22.02
C PHE A 721 -13.55 16.21 -21.84
N ALA A 722 -12.96 15.14 -21.33
CA ALA A 722 -13.66 13.88 -21.11
C ALA A 722 -14.66 13.96 -19.93
N MET A 723 -14.41 14.80 -18.93
CA MET A 723 -15.38 15.08 -17.87
C MET A 723 -16.60 15.85 -18.35
N ALA A 724 -16.41 16.83 -19.24
CA ALA A 724 -17.50 17.60 -19.80
C ALA A 724 -18.41 16.76 -20.72
N GLU A 725 -17.84 15.79 -21.43
CA GLU A 725 -18.57 14.89 -22.31
C GLU A 725 -19.35 13.82 -21.52
N ARG A 726 -18.78 13.28 -20.43
CA ARG A 726 -19.48 12.38 -19.50
C ARG A 726 -20.62 13.08 -18.75
N GLN A 727 -20.45 14.33 -18.35
CA GLN A 727 -21.53 15.12 -17.74
C GLN A 727 -22.67 15.40 -18.73
N ARG A 728 -22.38 15.63 -20.01
CA ARG A 728 -23.41 15.79 -21.06
C ARG A 728 -24.13 14.46 -21.36
N ALA A 729 -23.42 13.33 -21.40
CA ALA A 729 -23.98 12.01 -21.58
C ALA A 729 -24.86 11.57 -20.39
N ALA A 730 -24.44 11.87 -19.15
CA ALA A 730 -25.23 11.59 -17.95
C ALA A 730 -26.51 12.45 -17.84
N ALA A 731 -26.48 13.68 -18.39
CA ALA A 731 -27.66 14.56 -18.46
C ALA A 731 -28.67 14.16 -19.55
N GLN A 732 -28.28 13.29 -20.51
CA GLN A 732 -29.12 12.85 -21.61
C GLN A 732 -29.64 11.40 -21.46
N ALA A 733 -29.26 10.66 -20.42
CA ALA A 733 -29.75 9.33 -20.14
C ALA A 733 -31.18 9.42 -19.53
N PRO A 734 -32.17 8.65 -20.04
CA PRO A 734 -33.51 8.65 -19.45
C PRO A 734 -33.46 8.09 -18.03
N GLN A 735 -33.96 8.88 -17.08
CA GLN A 735 -34.10 8.50 -15.69
C GLN A 735 -35.12 7.35 -15.54
N GLY A 736 -34.61 6.13 -15.50
CA GLY A 736 -35.35 4.99 -15.01
C GLY A 736 -35.19 4.87 -13.51
N GLU A 737 -36.20 5.28 -12.77
CA GLU A 737 -36.26 5.14 -11.31
C GLU A 737 -36.17 3.66 -10.87
N GLN A 738 -35.03 3.21 -10.42
CA GLN A 738 -34.96 2.02 -9.57
C GLN A 738 -35.22 2.45 -8.12
N LYS A 739 -36.47 2.30 -7.70
CA LYS A 739 -36.87 2.44 -6.28
C LYS A 739 -36.20 1.32 -5.48
N VAL A 740 -35.19 1.65 -4.71
CA VAL A 740 -34.65 0.79 -3.65
C VAL A 740 -35.73 0.65 -2.58
N LYS A 741 -36.26 -0.56 -2.40
CA LYS A 741 -37.20 -0.89 -1.32
C LYS A 741 -36.47 -0.68 0.03
N GLN A 742 -36.91 0.31 0.78
CA GLN A 742 -36.54 0.45 2.19
C GLN A 742 -37.05 -0.77 2.96
N ILE A 743 -36.14 -1.47 3.65
CA ILE A 743 -36.52 -2.48 4.63
C ILE A 743 -37.08 -1.72 5.85
N LYS A 744 -38.39 -1.67 5.99
CA LYS A 744 -39.02 -1.21 7.23
C LYS A 744 -38.86 -2.30 8.27
N LEU A 745 -38.11 -2.02 9.34
CA LEU A 745 -38.14 -2.82 10.55
C LEU A 745 -39.56 -2.75 11.16
N GLU A 746 -40.22 -3.89 11.26
CA GLU A 746 -41.60 -4.01 11.77
C GLU A 746 -41.77 -3.72 13.26
N GLN A 747 -40.73 -3.37 14.00
CA GLN A 747 -40.82 -3.03 15.41
C GLN A 747 -40.39 -1.58 15.67
N PRO A 748 -41.23 -0.77 16.33
CA PRO A 748 -40.87 0.58 16.72
C PRO A 748 -39.73 0.56 17.74
N LYS A 749 -38.72 1.40 17.55
CA LYS A 749 -37.64 1.58 18.55
C LYS A 749 -38.22 2.03 19.87
N VAL A 750 -38.15 1.18 20.91
CA VAL A 750 -38.58 1.49 22.26
C VAL A 750 -37.57 2.45 22.91
N GLY A 751 -38.02 3.62 23.31
CA GLY A 751 -37.22 4.61 24.00
C GLY A 751 -36.73 4.12 25.35
N ARG A 752 -35.56 4.55 25.79
CA ARG A 752 -34.91 4.13 27.06
C ARG A 752 -35.82 4.33 28.30
N ASN A 753 -36.75 5.28 28.25
CA ASN A 753 -37.69 5.60 29.34
C ASN A 753 -39.11 5.02 29.14
N ASP A 754 -39.40 4.37 28.01
CA ASP A 754 -40.70 3.78 27.71
C ASP A 754 -40.91 2.46 28.48
N LEU A 755 -42.13 2.02 28.56
CA LEU A 755 -42.46 0.75 29.20
C LEU A 755 -41.89 -0.40 28.37
N CYS A 756 -41.30 -1.39 29.02
CA CYS A 756 -40.67 -2.52 28.33
C CYS A 756 -41.75 -3.38 27.64
N PRO A 757 -41.59 -3.73 26.35
CA PRO A 757 -42.58 -4.52 25.61
C PRO A 757 -42.76 -5.95 26.12
N CYS A 758 -41.96 -6.41 27.09
CA CYS A 758 -42.12 -7.71 27.72
C CYS A 758 -43.31 -7.81 28.72
N GLY A 759 -44.09 -6.75 28.89
CA GLY A 759 -45.25 -6.75 29.80
C GLY A 759 -44.93 -6.63 31.31
N SER A 760 -43.66 -6.40 31.69
CA SER A 760 -43.23 -6.34 33.11
C SER A 760 -43.62 -5.04 33.85
N GLY A 761 -44.21 -4.06 33.18
CA GLY A 761 -44.55 -2.76 33.77
C GLY A 761 -43.36 -1.86 34.13
N LYS A 762 -42.13 -2.30 33.86
CA LYS A 762 -40.89 -1.54 34.14
C LYS A 762 -40.41 -0.78 32.90
N LYS A 763 -39.77 0.37 33.12
CA LYS A 763 -39.11 1.13 32.02
C LYS A 763 -38.04 0.27 31.33
N TYR A 764 -37.90 0.41 30.01
CA TYR A 764 -36.96 -0.40 29.19
C TYR A 764 -35.55 -0.44 29.77
N LYS A 765 -34.98 0.69 30.19
CA LYS A 765 -33.66 0.79 30.86
C LYS A 765 -33.54 0.02 32.20
N LYS A 766 -34.64 -0.35 32.83
CA LYS A 766 -34.66 -1.13 34.08
C LYS A 766 -35.08 -2.59 33.87
N CYS A 767 -35.27 -3.02 32.62
CA CYS A 767 -35.63 -4.37 32.23
C CYS A 767 -34.69 -4.89 31.15
N HIS A 768 -35.11 -5.05 29.90
CA HIS A 768 -34.28 -5.59 28.82
C HIS A 768 -33.19 -4.63 28.28
N GLY A 769 -33.34 -3.32 28.50
CA GLY A 769 -32.33 -2.31 28.19
C GLY A 769 -31.35 -2.00 29.32
N LYS A 770 -31.13 -2.92 30.27
CA LYS A 770 -30.24 -2.71 31.42
C LYS A 770 -28.75 -2.81 31.03
N ASN A 771 -28.47 -3.52 29.93
CA ASN A 771 -27.11 -3.77 29.37
C ASN A 771 -26.97 -3.26 27.92
N ALA A 772 -27.86 -2.35 27.49
CA ALA A 772 -27.82 -1.72 26.16
C ALA A 772 -27.42 -0.23 26.25
#